data_ba504cc54b64cdee4c7a0d401f975f3b
#
_entry.id   ba504cc54b64cdee4c7a0d401f975f3b
#
_cell.length_a   1.000
_cell.length_b   1.000
_cell.length_c   1.000
_cell.angle_alpha   90.00
_cell.angle_beta   90.00
_cell.angle_gamma   90.00
#
_symmetry.space_group_name_H-M   'P 1'
#
loop_
_entity.id
_entity.type
_entity.pdbx_description
1 polymer ?
#
loop_
_entity_poly.entity_id
_entity_poly.type
_entity_poly.pdbx_seq_one_letter_code
_entity_poly.pdbx_strand_id
1 'polypeptide(L)'
;MSADATTLDAPVTELKGVGEALSLKLARLGIERVSDLLFHLPLRYQDRTRITPIATLRAGHEAVVEGEVVAGEVVRGRRRSLLVRLRDGSGILSLRFFHFSPAQQQQFQPGARVRAFGEARAGATGLELYHPEYRLLTGGEAPVEDHLTPIYPATEGLHQTRLRALIDQALARLDAAPDALPDGIPAPLRGRFDLPELHHCLDTLHRPPPEADAEQLAAGRHPARRRLALEELLAHRLSLQEVRQRIQEDGAPALPGGRSLQARFLTQLPFALTGAQRRVLDEIAADLARQVPMLRLVQGDVGSGKTVVAAMAALSAIAADCQAAMMAPTEILAEQHYRTFSAWFEPLGIEVAWLSGKLKGKARLDTKAAIQDGRARMVVGTHALFQGDVHFQRLGLAIIDEQHRFGVHQRLALREKGEAGGLTPHQLVMTATPIPRTLAMSAYADLDVSVIDELPPGRTPVKTVVMPDERRPEVMARIRHACAEGRQAYWVCTLIEESEALQCQAAEATRDELVETLPELAIGLVHGRMKASEKAAVMEAFKAGELDLLVATTVIEVGVDVPNASLMIIENPERLGLSQLHQLRGRVGRGAVESFCVLLYHPPLSAHSRERLAVMRETTDGFRIAEKDLEIRGPGEVLGTRQTGLAQMKVADLERDADLLDRVAPLAEALLEAHPEASRPLIRRWLGEEAGRYGQV
;
A
#
# COMPACT_ATOMS: atom_id res chain seq x y z
N MET A 1 -20.86 -15.44 -43.79
CA MET A 1 -21.52 -15.26 -42.47
C MET A 1 -20.50 -15.57 -41.40
N SER A 2 -20.19 -14.62 -40.75
CA SER A 2 -19.08 -14.09 -40.01
C SER A 2 -18.73 -14.90 -38.76
N ALA A 3 -17.46 -15.09 -38.52
CA ALA A 3 -16.82 -15.71 -37.35
C ALA A 3 -16.91 -14.84 -36.05
N ASP A 4 -17.87 -13.94 -35.95
CA ASP A 4 -17.94 -12.88 -34.92
C ASP A 4 -18.65 -13.29 -33.59
N ALA A 5 -19.15 -14.51 -33.46
CA ALA A 5 -19.97 -14.89 -32.29
C ALA A 5 -19.18 -15.58 -31.16
N THR A 6 -17.84 -15.67 -31.23
CA THR A 6 -17.01 -16.49 -30.31
C THR A 6 -15.91 -15.71 -29.62
N THR A 7 -15.88 -14.39 -29.69
CA THR A 7 -14.81 -13.62 -29.05
C THR A 7 -15.04 -13.47 -27.55
N LEU A 8 -14.02 -13.79 -26.77
CA LEU A 8 -14.02 -13.56 -25.31
C LEU A 8 -14.02 -12.06 -24.97
N ASP A 9 -13.67 -11.20 -25.91
CA ASP A 9 -13.77 -9.74 -25.79
C ASP A 9 -15.18 -9.18 -25.98
N ALA A 10 -16.15 -10.05 -26.35
CA ALA A 10 -17.54 -9.66 -26.49
C ALA A 10 -18.15 -9.17 -25.17
N PRO A 11 -19.12 -8.23 -25.20
CA PRO A 11 -19.84 -7.82 -24.02
C PRO A 11 -20.57 -9.00 -23.35
N VAL A 12 -20.70 -8.98 -22.02
CA VAL A 12 -21.41 -10.05 -21.28
C VAL A 12 -22.88 -10.19 -21.69
N THR A 13 -23.47 -9.18 -22.32
CA THR A 13 -24.84 -9.21 -22.84
C THR A 13 -25.07 -10.23 -23.95
N GLU A 14 -24.01 -10.76 -24.58
CA GLU A 14 -24.09 -11.85 -25.57
C GLU A 14 -24.26 -13.23 -24.93
N LEU A 15 -24.06 -13.36 -23.62
CA LEU A 15 -24.28 -14.61 -22.91
C LEU A 15 -25.77 -14.87 -22.69
N LYS A 16 -26.17 -16.12 -22.81
CA LYS A 16 -27.57 -16.53 -22.60
C LYS A 16 -28.03 -16.12 -21.21
N GLY A 17 -29.09 -15.31 -21.19
CA GLY A 17 -29.73 -14.89 -19.96
C GLY A 17 -29.15 -13.61 -19.34
N VAL A 18 -28.26 -12.89 -20.01
CA VAL A 18 -27.79 -11.58 -19.57
C VAL A 18 -28.59 -10.49 -20.29
N GLY A 19 -29.52 -9.89 -19.58
CA GLY A 19 -30.19 -8.65 -19.99
C GLY A 19 -29.57 -7.43 -19.34
N GLU A 20 -30.05 -6.23 -19.70
CA GLU A 20 -29.52 -4.95 -19.24
C GLU A 20 -29.42 -4.84 -17.70
N ALA A 21 -30.46 -5.27 -16.97
CA ALA A 21 -30.46 -5.24 -15.51
C ALA A 21 -29.39 -6.13 -14.87
N LEU A 22 -29.06 -7.26 -15.50
CA LEU A 22 -28.00 -8.15 -15.01
C LEU A 22 -26.62 -7.62 -15.41
N SER A 23 -26.47 -7.07 -16.61
CA SER A 23 -25.23 -6.42 -17.05
C SER A 23 -24.82 -5.30 -16.10
N LEU A 24 -25.74 -4.46 -15.65
CA LEU A 24 -25.47 -3.41 -14.65
C LEU A 24 -25.00 -3.98 -13.29
N LYS A 25 -25.47 -5.16 -12.90
CA LYS A 25 -24.99 -5.82 -11.66
C LYS A 25 -23.61 -6.41 -11.85
N LEU A 26 -23.33 -6.98 -13.02
CA LEU A 26 -21.99 -7.50 -13.36
C LEU A 26 -20.97 -6.36 -13.45
N ALA A 27 -21.33 -5.21 -14.03
CA ALA A 27 -20.47 -4.04 -14.11
C ALA A 27 -20.05 -3.51 -12.71
N ARG A 28 -20.89 -3.65 -11.67
CA ARG A 28 -20.51 -3.33 -10.29
C ARG A 28 -19.40 -4.23 -9.73
N LEU A 29 -19.20 -5.40 -10.31
CA LEU A 29 -18.12 -6.33 -10.01
C LEU A 29 -16.93 -6.17 -10.95
N GLY A 30 -16.95 -5.18 -11.83
CA GLY A 30 -15.93 -4.96 -12.86
C GLY A 30 -16.02 -5.97 -14.02
N ILE A 31 -17.18 -6.62 -14.22
CA ILE A 31 -17.40 -7.63 -15.26
C ILE A 31 -18.23 -6.99 -16.38
N GLU A 32 -17.58 -6.63 -17.47
CA GLU A 32 -18.19 -6.02 -18.65
C GLU A 32 -18.08 -6.91 -19.89
N ARG A 33 -16.99 -7.69 -19.99
CA ARG A 33 -16.69 -8.62 -21.10
C ARG A 33 -16.77 -10.07 -20.64
N VAL A 34 -16.91 -10.97 -21.58
CA VAL A 34 -16.94 -12.43 -21.30
C VAL A 34 -15.61 -12.87 -20.68
N SER A 35 -14.47 -12.33 -21.14
CA SER A 35 -13.16 -12.59 -20.55
C SER A 35 -13.05 -12.22 -19.08
N ASP A 36 -13.76 -11.19 -18.64
CA ASP A 36 -13.70 -10.76 -17.22
C ASP A 36 -14.25 -11.84 -16.28
N LEU A 37 -15.21 -12.64 -16.75
CA LEU A 37 -15.74 -13.79 -15.99
C LEU A 37 -14.68 -14.83 -15.69
N LEU A 38 -13.73 -15.04 -16.59
CA LEU A 38 -12.63 -16.01 -16.42
C LEU A 38 -11.63 -15.57 -15.34
N PHE A 39 -11.49 -14.27 -15.13
CA PHE A 39 -10.63 -13.68 -14.09
C PHE A 39 -11.40 -13.30 -12.81
N HIS A 40 -12.72 -13.53 -12.77
CA HIS A 40 -13.54 -13.39 -11.57
C HIS A 40 -13.41 -14.66 -10.73
N LEU A 41 -12.33 -14.77 -9.95
CA LEU A 41 -11.95 -16.00 -9.26
C LEU A 41 -12.83 -16.31 -8.04
N PRO A 42 -13.00 -17.61 -7.70
CA PRO A 42 -13.71 -18.00 -6.49
C PRO A 42 -13.03 -17.52 -5.21
N LEU A 43 -13.84 -17.16 -4.21
CA LEU A 43 -13.41 -16.88 -2.85
C LEU A 43 -13.11 -18.15 -2.05
N ARG A 44 -13.94 -19.17 -2.24
CA ARG A 44 -13.86 -20.47 -1.58
C ARG A 44 -14.56 -21.55 -2.40
N TYR A 45 -14.42 -22.79 -1.98
CA TYR A 45 -15.00 -23.97 -2.63
C TYR A 45 -15.81 -24.78 -1.64
N GLN A 46 -16.82 -25.47 -2.15
CA GLN A 46 -17.66 -26.41 -1.40
C GLN A 46 -17.49 -27.81 -2.00
N ASP A 47 -17.23 -28.81 -1.15
CA ASP A 47 -17.18 -30.20 -1.61
C ASP A 47 -18.60 -30.75 -1.77
N ARG A 48 -19.05 -30.87 -3.02
CA ARG A 48 -20.35 -31.48 -3.38
C ARG A 48 -20.17 -32.75 -4.22
N THR A 49 -18.95 -33.27 -4.26
CA THR A 49 -18.56 -34.40 -5.12
C THR A 49 -18.92 -35.75 -4.52
N ARG A 50 -19.26 -35.80 -3.25
CA ARG A 50 -19.59 -37.07 -2.54
C ARG A 50 -20.80 -36.91 -1.64
N ILE A 51 -21.59 -38.00 -1.60
CA ILE A 51 -22.73 -38.09 -0.68
C ILE A 51 -22.21 -38.55 0.67
N THR A 52 -22.51 -37.81 1.73
CA THR A 52 -22.11 -38.13 3.11
C THR A 52 -23.22 -38.89 3.81
N PRO A 53 -22.99 -40.10 4.37
CA PRO A 53 -23.97 -40.81 5.17
C PRO A 53 -24.41 -39.97 6.39
N ILE A 54 -25.73 -39.93 6.65
CA ILE A 54 -26.31 -39.08 7.72
C ILE A 54 -25.68 -39.41 9.08
N ALA A 55 -25.37 -40.68 9.36
CA ALA A 55 -24.76 -41.10 10.63
C ALA A 55 -23.33 -40.52 10.85
N THR A 56 -22.63 -40.11 9.80
CA THR A 56 -21.26 -39.59 9.87
C THR A 56 -21.20 -38.05 9.95
N LEU A 57 -22.34 -37.38 9.83
CA LEU A 57 -22.43 -35.93 9.89
C LEU A 57 -21.96 -35.38 11.24
N ARG A 58 -21.29 -34.24 11.21
CA ARG A 58 -20.90 -33.50 12.42
C ARG A 58 -21.41 -32.08 12.34
N ALA A 59 -21.83 -31.53 13.49
CA ALA A 59 -22.25 -30.15 13.57
C ALA A 59 -21.11 -29.19 13.12
N GLY A 60 -21.44 -28.18 12.36
CA GLY A 60 -20.50 -27.21 11.79
C GLY A 60 -19.87 -27.61 10.45
N HIS A 61 -20.14 -28.79 9.92
CA HIS A 61 -19.63 -29.20 8.61
C HIS A 61 -20.67 -29.09 7.51
N GLU A 62 -20.27 -28.62 6.35
CA GLU A 62 -21.08 -28.63 5.12
C GLU A 62 -21.01 -30.04 4.49
N ALA A 63 -22.14 -30.57 4.05
CA ALA A 63 -22.19 -31.88 3.41
C ALA A 63 -23.34 -32.00 2.42
N VAL A 64 -23.15 -32.85 1.41
CA VAL A 64 -24.23 -33.36 0.57
C VAL A 64 -24.79 -34.63 1.21
N VAL A 65 -26.11 -34.63 1.38
CA VAL A 65 -26.83 -35.80 1.87
C VAL A 65 -27.90 -36.21 0.88
N GLU A 66 -28.16 -37.50 0.79
CA GLU A 66 -29.26 -38.02 -0.04
C GLU A 66 -30.12 -38.93 0.84
N GLY A 67 -31.41 -38.77 0.74
CA GLY A 67 -32.32 -39.60 1.52
C GLY A 67 -33.75 -39.56 1.00
N GLU A 68 -34.55 -40.47 1.55
CA GLU A 68 -35.99 -40.49 1.35
C GLU A 68 -36.72 -39.67 2.38
N VAL A 69 -37.72 -38.89 1.95
CA VAL A 69 -38.60 -38.12 2.85
C VAL A 69 -39.45 -39.08 3.65
N VAL A 70 -39.29 -39.09 4.96
CA VAL A 70 -40.10 -39.86 5.91
C VAL A 70 -41.36 -39.06 6.29
N ALA A 71 -41.22 -37.77 6.53
CA ALA A 71 -42.28 -36.85 6.92
C ALA A 71 -41.95 -35.41 6.53
N GLY A 72 -42.95 -34.65 6.13
CA GLY A 72 -42.87 -33.21 5.90
C GLY A 72 -44.01 -32.52 6.66
N GLU A 73 -43.70 -31.77 7.71
CA GLU A 73 -44.71 -31.15 8.57
C GLU A 73 -44.44 -29.65 8.82
N VAL A 74 -45.50 -28.89 8.96
CA VAL A 74 -45.39 -27.47 9.32
C VAL A 74 -45.42 -27.35 10.83
N VAL A 75 -44.29 -27.02 11.43
CA VAL A 75 -44.13 -26.85 12.87
C VAL A 75 -44.42 -25.39 13.24
N ARG A 76 -45.29 -25.18 14.23
CA ARG A 76 -45.58 -23.87 14.81
C ARG A 76 -44.83 -23.74 16.13
N GLY A 77 -43.74 -22.97 16.12
CA GLY A 77 -42.95 -22.58 17.30
C GLY A 77 -42.87 -21.05 17.39
N ARG A 78 -41.75 -20.49 17.89
CA ARG A 78 -41.49 -19.04 17.84
C ARG A 78 -41.55 -18.46 16.42
N ARG A 79 -41.20 -19.28 15.42
CA ARG A 79 -41.41 -18.98 13.99
C ARG A 79 -41.99 -20.22 13.32
N ARG A 80 -42.94 -20.02 12.41
CA ARG A 80 -43.48 -21.08 11.57
C ARG A 80 -42.37 -21.60 10.66
N SER A 81 -42.17 -22.93 10.58
CA SER A 81 -41.16 -23.57 9.74
C SER A 81 -41.71 -24.87 9.14
N LEU A 82 -41.25 -25.20 7.93
CA LEU A 82 -41.41 -26.53 7.34
C LEU A 82 -40.26 -27.40 7.77
N LEU A 83 -40.55 -28.50 8.45
CA LEU A 83 -39.59 -29.51 8.88
C LEU A 83 -39.75 -30.77 8.04
N VAL A 84 -38.71 -31.15 7.32
CA VAL A 84 -38.69 -32.35 6.46
C VAL A 84 -37.65 -33.32 7.04
N ARG A 85 -38.08 -34.55 7.32
CA ARG A 85 -37.20 -35.61 7.83
C ARG A 85 -36.76 -36.51 6.69
N LEU A 86 -35.45 -36.59 6.49
CA LEU A 86 -34.79 -37.47 5.53
C LEU A 86 -34.20 -38.68 6.21
N ARG A 87 -34.26 -39.84 5.57
CA ARG A 87 -33.61 -41.09 6.00
C ARG A 87 -32.80 -41.70 4.86
N ASP A 88 -31.55 -42.05 5.11
CA ASP A 88 -30.65 -42.67 4.13
C ASP A 88 -30.27 -44.15 4.47
N GLY A 89 -30.91 -44.76 5.44
CA GLY A 89 -30.54 -46.09 5.92
C GLY A 89 -29.45 -46.10 7.00
N SER A 90 -28.63 -45.01 7.14
CA SER A 90 -27.64 -44.84 8.20
C SER A 90 -28.17 -44.00 9.35
N GLY A 91 -29.13 -43.06 9.10
CA GLY A 91 -29.66 -42.16 10.11
C GLY A 91 -30.85 -41.35 9.61
N ILE A 92 -31.28 -40.42 10.45
CA ILE A 92 -32.34 -39.45 10.14
C ILE A 92 -31.79 -38.04 10.32
N LEU A 93 -32.04 -37.16 9.34
CA LEU A 93 -31.67 -35.76 9.30
C LEU A 93 -32.90 -34.89 9.08
N SER A 94 -32.97 -33.74 9.72
CA SER A 94 -34.04 -32.78 9.52
C SER A 94 -33.61 -31.63 8.61
N LEU A 95 -34.40 -31.31 7.58
CA LEU A 95 -34.27 -30.09 6.79
C LEU A 95 -35.29 -29.09 7.33
N ARG A 96 -34.87 -27.88 7.64
CA ARG A 96 -35.71 -26.83 8.19
C ARG A 96 -35.76 -25.58 7.31
N PHE A 97 -36.96 -25.18 6.90
CA PHE A 97 -37.23 -23.99 6.09
C PHE A 97 -38.14 -23.02 6.87
N PHE A 98 -37.62 -21.83 7.20
CA PHE A 98 -38.40 -20.78 7.88
C PHE A 98 -39.21 -19.95 6.89
N HIS A 99 -38.77 -19.93 5.63
CA HIS A 99 -39.50 -19.32 4.51
C HIS A 99 -39.76 -20.42 3.48
N PHE A 100 -41.02 -20.72 3.22
CA PHE A 100 -41.43 -21.77 2.28
C PHE A 100 -42.75 -21.44 1.63
N SER A 101 -42.96 -21.89 0.39
CA SER A 101 -44.20 -21.79 -0.36
C SER A 101 -45.03 -23.07 -0.20
N PRO A 102 -46.38 -23.00 -0.44
CA PRO A 102 -47.20 -24.20 -0.50
C PRO A 102 -46.70 -25.21 -1.55
N ALA A 103 -46.22 -24.74 -2.69
CA ALA A 103 -45.65 -25.60 -3.71
C ALA A 103 -44.39 -26.35 -3.20
N GLN A 104 -43.53 -25.69 -2.45
CA GLN A 104 -42.36 -26.33 -1.84
C GLN A 104 -42.78 -27.39 -0.81
N GLN A 105 -43.80 -27.12 0.00
CA GLN A 105 -44.34 -28.11 0.95
C GLN A 105 -44.85 -29.36 0.23
N GLN A 106 -45.57 -29.19 -0.91
CA GLN A 106 -46.06 -30.30 -1.70
C GLN A 106 -45.00 -31.18 -2.35
N GLN A 107 -43.79 -30.65 -2.56
CA GLN A 107 -42.67 -31.40 -3.12
C GLN A 107 -42.11 -32.44 -2.15
N PHE A 108 -42.20 -32.24 -0.86
CA PHE A 108 -41.66 -33.12 0.20
C PHE A 108 -42.70 -34.16 0.67
N GLN A 109 -43.27 -34.93 -0.25
CA GLN A 109 -44.12 -36.06 0.10
C GLN A 109 -43.31 -37.24 0.61
N PRO A 110 -43.88 -38.06 1.57
CA PRO A 110 -43.24 -39.32 1.97
C PRO A 110 -42.92 -40.19 0.76
N GLY A 111 -41.73 -40.75 0.75
CA GLY A 111 -41.18 -41.53 -0.36
C GLY A 111 -40.43 -40.73 -1.44
N ALA A 112 -40.51 -39.40 -1.44
CA ALA A 112 -39.73 -38.58 -2.35
C ALA A 112 -38.24 -38.67 -2.01
N ARG A 113 -37.36 -38.92 -3.00
CA ARG A 113 -35.93 -38.87 -2.82
C ARG A 113 -35.44 -37.44 -2.98
N VAL A 114 -34.61 -37.00 -2.05
CA VAL A 114 -34.08 -35.64 -1.99
C VAL A 114 -32.57 -35.71 -1.79
N ARG A 115 -31.83 -34.97 -2.60
CA ARG A 115 -30.43 -34.62 -2.34
C ARG A 115 -30.42 -33.20 -1.81
N ALA A 116 -29.80 -33.00 -0.65
CA ALA A 116 -29.69 -31.69 0.02
C ALA A 116 -28.24 -31.38 0.34
N PHE A 117 -27.87 -30.12 0.21
CA PHE A 117 -26.55 -29.60 0.60
C PHE A 117 -26.73 -28.46 1.63
N GLY A 118 -25.93 -28.47 2.69
CA GLY A 118 -25.92 -27.44 3.70
C GLY A 118 -25.04 -27.79 4.91
N GLU A 119 -24.91 -26.81 5.79
CA GLU A 119 -24.21 -26.97 7.06
C GLU A 119 -25.08 -27.73 8.06
N ALA A 120 -24.56 -28.81 8.60
CA ALA A 120 -25.21 -29.57 9.67
C ALA A 120 -25.09 -28.82 10.99
N ARG A 121 -26.22 -28.54 11.61
CA ARG A 121 -26.31 -27.82 12.91
C ARG A 121 -27.02 -28.66 13.94
N ALA A 122 -26.67 -28.49 15.22
CA ALA A 122 -27.37 -29.14 16.31
C ALA A 122 -28.78 -28.52 16.46
N GLY A 123 -29.81 -29.35 16.27
CA GLY A 123 -31.22 -28.99 16.47
C GLY A 123 -31.83 -29.69 17.69
N ALA A 124 -33.11 -29.46 17.95
CA ALA A 124 -33.80 -29.99 19.11
C ALA A 124 -33.94 -31.52 19.12
N THR A 125 -33.95 -32.16 17.94
CA THR A 125 -34.17 -33.61 17.75
C THR A 125 -33.00 -34.32 17.04
N GLY A 126 -31.82 -33.71 16.99
CA GLY A 126 -30.66 -34.22 16.27
C GLY A 126 -30.05 -33.16 15.34
N LEU A 127 -29.31 -33.58 14.32
CA LEU A 127 -28.76 -32.65 13.35
C LEU A 127 -29.83 -32.13 12.40
N GLU A 128 -29.76 -30.85 12.06
CA GLU A 128 -30.64 -30.16 11.12
C GLU A 128 -29.83 -29.38 10.08
N LEU A 129 -30.33 -29.33 8.83
CA LEU A 129 -29.86 -28.37 7.81
C LEU A 129 -30.86 -27.22 7.73
N TYR A 130 -30.41 -25.98 7.87
CA TYR A 130 -31.26 -24.81 7.77
C TYR A 130 -31.20 -24.22 6.36
N HIS A 131 -32.37 -24.11 5.71
CA HIS A 131 -32.49 -23.63 4.34
C HIS A 131 -31.48 -24.28 3.37
N PRO A 132 -31.36 -25.63 3.38
CA PRO A 132 -30.41 -26.28 2.48
C PRO A 132 -30.77 -26.02 1.01
N GLU A 133 -29.76 -25.98 0.15
CA GLU A 133 -29.99 -26.17 -1.27
C GLU A 133 -30.45 -27.63 -1.48
N TYR A 134 -31.51 -27.85 -2.26
CA TYR A 134 -32.00 -29.20 -2.47
C TYR A 134 -32.46 -29.46 -3.90
N ARG A 135 -32.44 -30.70 -4.28
CA ARG A 135 -32.96 -31.21 -5.56
C ARG A 135 -33.78 -32.49 -5.32
N LEU A 136 -34.95 -32.54 -5.95
CA LEU A 136 -35.74 -33.79 -6.01
C LEU A 136 -35.14 -34.71 -7.06
N LEU A 137 -34.97 -35.97 -6.71
CA LEU A 137 -34.46 -36.99 -7.60
C LEU A 137 -35.63 -37.77 -8.22
N THR A 138 -35.90 -37.50 -9.48
CA THR A 138 -36.95 -38.22 -10.26
C THR A 138 -36.30 -39.23 -11.17
N GLY A 139 -36.37 -40.53 -10.79
CA GLY A 139 -36.01 -41.66 -11.67
C GLY A 139 -34.49 -41.88 -11.85
N GLY A 140 -33.91 -42.69 -10.98
CA GLY A 140 -32.49 -43.17 -11.11
C GLY A 140 -31.51 -42.34 -10.25
N GLU A 141 -30.24 -42.83 -10.26
CA GLU A 141 -29.14 -42.14 -9.60
C GLU A 141 -28.76 -40.87 -10.41
N ALA A 142 -28.98 -39.68 -9.84
CA ALA A 142 -28.44 -38.47 -10.43
C ALA A 142 -26.93 -38.39 -10.10
N PRO A 143 -26.05 -38.06 -11.06
CA PRO A 143 -24.63 -37.93 -10.78
C PRO A 143 -24.40 -36.80 -9.73
N VAL A 144 -23.40 -36.98 -8.88
CA VAL A 144 -22.87 -35.90 -8.03
C VAL A 144 -22.06 -34.93 -8.89
N GLU A 145 -21.70 -33.78 -8.34
CA GLU A 145 -20.79 -32.88 -9.04
C GLU A 145 -19.42 -33.57 -9.22
N ASP A 146 -18.80 -33.38 -10.37
CA ASP A 146 -17.52 -34.02 -10.74
C ASP A 146 -16.31 -33.13 -10.37
N HIS A 147 -16.59 -31.93 -9.83
CA HIS A 147 -15.59 -30.96 -9.36
C HIS A 147 -16.09 -30.23 -8.11
N LEU A 148 -15.16 -29.61 -7.37
CA LEU A 148 -15.51 -28.78 -6.21
C LEU A 148 -16.30 -27.56 -6.68
N THR A 149 -17.39 -27.24 -5.98
CA THR A 149 -18.30 -26.16 -6.35
C THR A 149 -17.71 -24.79 -5.96
N PRO A 150 -17.42 -23.90 -6.91
CA PRO A 150 -16.87 -22.58 -6.62
C PRO A 150 -17.94 -21.62 -6.07
N ILE A 151 -17.52 -20.78 -5.12
CA ILE A 151 -18.31 -19.68 -4.56
C ILE A 151 -17.62 -18.36 -4.91
N TYR A 152 -18.28 -17.55 -5.71
CA TYR A 152 -17.73 -16.29 -6.24
C TYR A 152 -18.10 -15.06 -5.41
N PRO A 153 -17.30 -13.98 -5.48
CA PRO A 153 -17.74 -12.66 -5.05
C PRO A 153 -19.05 -12.29 -5.76
N ALA A 154 -20.04 -11.80 -5.02
CA ALA A 154 -21.33 -11.43 -5.58
C ALA A 154 -21.82 -10.10 -5.03
N THR A 155 -22.70 -9.43 -5.77
CA THR A 155 -23.39 -8.22 -5.35
C THR A 155 -24.85 -8.52 -5.04
N GLU A 156 -25.56 -7.58 -4.42
CA GLU A 156 -26.96 -7.73 -4.06
C GLU A 156 -27.83 -8.09 -5.28
N GLY A 157 -28.60 -9.16 -5.12
CA GLY A 157 -29.49 -9.67 -6.18
C GLY A 157 -28.80 -10.44 -7.32
N LEU A 158 -27.53 -10.84 -7.15
CA LEU A 158 -26.81 -11.73 -8.05
C LEU A 158 -26.51 -13.06 -7.33
N HIS A 159 -27.23 -14.12 -7.72
CA HIS A 159 -27.12 -15.43 -7.06
C HIS A 159 -25.98 -16.28 -7.63
N GLN A 160 -25.36 -17.10 -6.77
CA GLN A 160 -24.25 -17.99 -7.11
C GLN A 160 -24.53 -18.91 -8.30
N THR A 161 -25.74 -19.50 -8.33
CA THR A 161 -26.15 -20.36 -9.44
C THR A 161 -26.10 -19.65 -10.80
N ARG A 162 -26.44 -18.34 -10.80
CA ARG A 162 -26.41 -17.54 -12.02
C ARG A 162 -24.98 -17.21 -12.43
N LEU A 163 -24.12 -16.83 -11.48
CA LEU A 163 -22.72 -16.57 -11.76
C LEU A 163 -22.02 -17.80 -12.30
N ARG A 164 -22.18 -18.96 -11.65
CA ARG A 164 -21.63 -20.24 -12.15
C ARG A 164 -22.06 -20.51 -13.58
N ALA A 165 -23.36 -20.39 -13.89
CA ALA A 165 -23.86 -20.62 -15.24
C ALA A 165 -23.30 -19.65 -16.30
N LEU A 166 -22.93 -18.41 -15.93
CA LEU A 166 -22.29 -17.47 -16.82
C LEU A 166 -20.82 -17.80 -17.03
N ILE A 167 -20.11 -18.19 -15.97
CA ILE A 167 -18.71 -18.61 -16.02
C ILE A 167 -18.56 -19.90 -16.82
N ASP A 168 -19.49 -20.86 -16.66
CA ASP A 168 -19.52 -22.07 -17.48
C ASP A 168 -19.65 -21.75 -18.97
N GLN A 169 -20.48 -20.74 -19.33
CA GLN A 169 -20.57 -20.29 -20.72
C GLN A 169 -19.28 -19.65 -21.21
N ALA A 170 -18.58 -18.88 -20.35
CA ALA A 170 -17.31 -18.28 -20.69
C ALA A 170 -16.21 -19.34 -20.88
N LEU A 171 -16.14 -20.34 -19.99
CA LEU A 171 -15.23 -21.47 -20.11
C LEU A 171 -15.51 -22.30 -21.37
N ALA A 172 -16.77 -22.58 -21.68
CA ALA A 172 -17.13 -23.30 -22.91
C ALA A 172 -16.73 -22.52 -24.19
N ARG A 173 -16.77 -21.19 -24.18
CA ARG A 173 -16.25 -20.38 -25.29
C ARG A 173 -14.73 -20.46 -25.39
N LEU A 174 -14.03 -20.47 -24.24
CA LEU A 174 -12.59 -20.63 -24.18
C LEU A 174 -12.16 -22.00 -24.67
N ASP A 175 -12.86 -23.08 -24.26
CA ASP A 175 -12.61 -24.45 -24.70
C ASP A 175 -12.80 -24.62 -26.22
N ALA A 176 -13.80 -23.91 -26.78
CA ALA A 176 -14.09 -23.92 -28.22
C ALA A 176 -13.09 -23.10 -29.06
N ALA A 177 -12.46 -22.10 -28.48
CA ALA A 177 -11.52 -21.20 -29.16
C ALA A 177 -10.35 -20.83 -28.22
N PRO A 178 -9.41 -21.75 -27.94
CA PRO A 178 -8.29 -21.51 -27.03
C PRO A 178 -7.43 -20.28 -27.42
N ASP A 179 -7.26 -20.06 -28.71
CA ASP A 179 -6.49 -18.92 -29.23
C ASP A 179 -7.12 -17.56 -28.97
N ALA A 180 -8.40 -17.52 -28.55
CA ALA A 180 -9.08 -16.27 -28.19
C ALA A 180 -8.54 -15.64 -26.88
N LEU A 181 -7.86 -16.43 -26.04
CA LEU A 181 -7.16 -15.96 -24.85
C LEU A 181 -5.74 -16.55 -24.83
N PRO A 182 -4.82 -15.99 -25.64
CA PRO A 182 -3.46 -16.52 -25.70
C PRO A 182 -2.76 -16.41 -24.35
N ASP A 183 -1.89 -17.37 -24.01
CA ASP A 183 -1.07 -17.27 -22.83
C ASP A 183 -0.13 -16.04 -22.95
N GLY A 184 -0.21 -15.15 -22.00
CA GLY A 184 0.59 -13.93 -22.00
C GLY A 184 2.08 -14.17 -21.79
N ILE A 185 2.48 -15.35 -21.27
CA ILE A 185 3.88 -15.74 -21.08
C ILE A 185 4.23 -16.79 -22.10
N PRO A 186 5.16 -16.53 -23.04
CA PRO A 186 5.56 -17.48 -24.10
C PRO A 186 6.05 -18.82 -23.54
N ALA A 187 5.77 -19.92 -24.27
CA ALA A 187 6.08 -21.29 -23.84
C ALA A 187 7.55 -21.52 -23.42
N PRO A 188 8.58 -20.96 -24.08
CA PRO A 188 9.98 -21.11 -23.64
C PRO A 188 10.21 -20.52 -22.25
N LEU A 189 9.57 -19.39 -21.94
CA LEU A 189 9.70 -18.74 -20.63
C LEU A 189 8.89 -19.50 -19.57
N ARG A 190 7.71 -20.04 -19.92
CA ARG A 190 6.97 -20.91 -19.00
C ARG A 190 7.80 -22.12 -18.57
N GLY A 191 8.48 -22.78 -19.52
CA GLY A 191 9.37 -23.89 -19.21
C GLY A 191 10.56 -23.48 -18.34
N ARG A 192 11.19 -22.35 -18.63
CA ARG A 192 12.33 -21.82 -17.85
C ARG A 192 11.97 -21.46 -16.41
N PHE A 193 10.78 -20.91 -16.20
CA PHE A 193 10.33 -20.44 -14.89
C PHE A 193 9.36 -21.41 -14.19
N ASP A 194 9.19 -22.62 -14.71
CA ASP A 194 8.28 -23.65 -14.19
C ASP A 194 6.88 -23.09 -13.91
N LEU A 195 6.23 -22.60 -14.98
CA LEU A 195 4.91 -21.97 -14.91
C LEU A 195 3.88 -22.84 -15.66
N PRO A 196 2.74 -23.16 -15.03
CA PRO A 196 1.66 -23.87 -15.71
C PRO A 196 1.01 -22.98 -16.78
N GLU A 197 0.34 -23.60 -17.72
CA GLU A 197 -0.37 -22.95 -18.80
C GLU A 197 -1.61 -22.19 -18.28
N LEU A 198 -1.92 -21.02 -18.89
CA LEU A 198 -3.01 -20.17 -18.46
C LEU A 198 -4.37 -20.85 -18.48
N HIS A 199 -4.70 -21.57 -19.56
CA HIS A 199 -5.98 -22.28 -19.70
C HIS A 199 -6.15 -23.34 -18.62
N HIS A 200 -5.12 -24.14 -18.40
CA HIS A 200 -5.13 -25.14 -17.33
C HIS A 200 -5.34 -24.48 -15.94
N CYS A 201 -4.73 -23.32 -15.71
CA CYS A 201 -4.92 -22.60 -14.46
C CYS A 201 -6.36 -22.10 -14.29
N LEU A 202 -6.95 -21.54 -15.34
CA LEU A 202 -8.33 -21.04 -15.30
C LEU A 202 -9.32 -22.20 -15.09
N ASP A 203 -9.17 -23.29 -15.85
CA ASP A 203 -10.02 -24.46 -15.69
C ASP A 203 -9.91 -25.05 -14.28
N THR A 204 -8.68 -25.26 -13.78
CA THR A 204 -8.45 -25.76 -12.41
C THR A 204 -9.07 -24.85 -11.33
N LEU A 205 -9.05 -23.53 -11.50
CA LEU A 205 -9.62 -22.61 -10.51
C LEU A 205 -11.15 -22.56 -10.56
N HIS A 206 -11.76 -22.74 -11.71
CA HIS A 206 -13.21 -22.73 -11.86
C HIS A 206 -13.86 -24.10 -11.71
N ARG A 207 -13.13 -25.17 -12.03
CA ARG A 207 -13.57 -26.57 -11.97
C ARG A 207 -12.50 -27.46 -11.32
N PRO A 208 -12.13 -27.19 -10.04
CA PRO A 208 -11.08 -27.98 -9.42
C PRO A 208 -11.55 -29.44 -9.23
N PRO A 209 -10.70 -30.42 -9.57
CA PRO A 209 -11.07 -31.82 -9.42
C PRO A 209 -11.33 -32.17 -7.95
N PRO A 210 -12.09 -33.25 -7.66
CA PRO A 210 -12.47 -33.65 -6.30
C PRO A 210 -11.28 -33.85 -5.33
N GLU A 211 -10.15 -34.29 -5.88
CA GLU A 211 -8.88 -34.52 -5.17
C GLU A 211 -8.02 -33.26 -4.99
N ALA A 212 -8.43 -32.12 -5.54
CA ALA A 212 -7.68 -30.87 -5.38
C ALA A 212 -7.58 -30.48 -3.90
N ASP A 213 -6.43 -29.94 -3.52
CA ASP A 213 -6.19 -29.46 -2.15
C ASP A 213 -7.06 -28.24 -1.86
N ALA A 214 -8.21 -28.48 -1.23
CA ALA A 214 -9.17 -27.42 -0.89
C ALA A 214 -8.59 -26.39 0.09
N GLU A 215 -7.62 -26.76 0.93
CA GLU A 215 -6.96 -25.83 1.86
C GLU A 215 -6.03 -24.88 1.09
N GLN A 216 -5.21 -25.38 0.17
CA GLN A 216 -4.37 -24.53 -0.69
C GLN A 216 -5.20 -23.62 -1.59
N LEU A 217 -6.32 -24.13 -2.13
CA LEU A 217 -7.25 -23.34 -2.94
C LEU A 217 -7.87 -22.20 -2.10
N ALA A 218 -8.35 -22.50 -0.91
CA ALA A 218 -8.97 -21.51 -0.02
C ALA A 218 -7.95 -20.49 0.49
N ALA A 219 -6.72 -20.92 0.80
CA ALA A 219 -5.63 -20.02 1.21
C ALA A 219 -5.05 -19.21 0.05
N GLY A 220 -5.48 -19.44 -1.20
CA GLY A 220 -4.96 -18.76 -2.38
C GLY A 220 -3.53 -19.17 -2.76
N ARG A 221 -3.03 -20.28 -2.22
CA ARG A 221 -1.66 -20.80 -2.44
C ARG A 221 -1.54 -21.86 -3.51
N HIS A 222 -2.67 -22.23 -4.13
CA HIS A 222 -2.66 -23.22 -5.21
C HIS A 222 -1.83 -22.71 -6.41
N PRO A 223 -1.00 -23.55 -7.05
CA PRO A 223 -0.11 -23.15 -8.16
C PRO A 223 -0.83 -22.40 -9.29
N ALA A 224 -2.05 -22.81 -9.64
CA ALA A 224 -2.86 -22.14 -10.66
C ALA A 224 -3.17 -20.68 -10.30
N ARG A 225 -3.53 -20.38 -9.03
CA ARG A 225 -3.79 -19.00 -8.58
C ARG A 225 -2.50 -18.19 -8.51
N ARG A 226 -1.42 -18.79 -8.01
CA ARG A 226 -0.09 -18.16 -7.96
C ARG A 226 0.44 -17.80 -9.34
N ARG A 227 0.14 -18.61 -10.36
CA ARG A 227 0.45 -18.31 -11.76
C ARG A 227 -0.25 -17.02 -12.23
N LEU A 228 -1.53 -16.85 -11.91
CA LEU A 228 -2.27 -15.63 -12.26
C LEU A 228 -1.76 -14.42 -11.46
N ALA A 229 -1.47 -14.58 -10.18
CA ALA A 229 -0.88 -13.54 -9.35
C ALA A 229 0.48 -13.08 -9.90
N LEU A 230 1.35 -14.02 -10.29
CA LEU A 230 2.64 -13.70 -10.91
C LEU A 230 2.46 -12.92 -12.24
N GLU A 231 1.48 -13.31 -13.06
CA GLU A 231 1.19 -12.62 -14.32
C GLU A 231 0.70 -11.20 -14.10
N GLU A 232 -0.15 -10.98 -13.10
CA GLU A 232 -0.60 -9.63 -12.73
C GLU A 232 0.56 -8.76 -12.24
N LEU A 233 1.41 -9.28 -11.34
CA LEU A 233 2.60 -8.59 -10.86
C LEU A 233 3.59 -8.28 -12.00
N LEU A 234 3.75 -9.21 -12.94
CA LEU A 234 4.56 -9.01 -14.14
C LEU A 234 4.00 -7.89 -15.01
N ALA A 235 2.68 -7.86 -15.25
CA ALA A 235 2.03 -6.81 -16.02
C ALA A 235 2.21 -5.42 -15.40
N HIS A 236 2.09 -5.32 -14.07
CA HIS A 236 2.40 -4.07 -13.35
C HIS A 236 3.84 -3.63 -13.54
N ARG A 237 4.80 -4.55 -13.38
CA ARG A 237 6.22 -4.23 -13.59
C ARG A 237 6.51 -3.79 -15.03
N LEU A 238 5.98 -4.51 -16.02
CA LEU A 238 6.14 -4.17 -17.43
C LEU A 238 5.55 -2.78 -17.75
N SER A 239 4.40 -2.45 -17.20
CA SER A 239 3.79 -1.12 -17.34
C SER A 239 4.69 -0.02 -16.79
N LEU A 240 5.27 -0.19 -15.61
CA LEU A 240 6.20 0.78 -15.03
C LEU A 240 7.50 0.88 -15.84
N GLN A 241 8.00 -0.24 -16.38
CA GLN A 241 9.17 -0.24 -17.26
C GLN A 241 8.88 0.46 -18.60
N GLU A 242 7.69 0.30 -19.18
CA GLU A 242 7.28 1.03 -20.39
C GLU A 242 7.24 2.54 -20.14
N VAL A 243 6.71 2.97 -18.99
CA VAL A 243 6.74 4.39 -18.56
C VAL A 243 8.17 4.88 -18.44
N ARG A 244 9.04 4.11 -17.77
CA ARG A 244 10.46 4.45 -17.61
C ARG A 244 11.16 4.57 -18.96
N GLN A 245 10.93 3.63 -19.87
CA GLN A 245 11.54 3.66 -21.20
C GLN A 245 11.13 4.89 -22.00
N ARG A 246 9.85 5.27 -21.98
CA ARG A 246 9.37 6.50 -22.60
C ARG A 246 10.03 7.76 -22.02
N ILE A 247 10.21 7.81 -20.68
CA ILE A 247 10.92 8.92 -20.03
C ILE A 247 12.40 8.94 -20.45
N GLN A 248 13.01 7.77 -20.63
CA GLN A 248 14.41 7.66 -21.05
C GLN A 248 14.64 7.99 -22.53
N GLU A 249 13.60 7.96 -23.36
CA GLU A 249 13.65 8.46 -24.75
C GLU A 249 13.76 9.98 -24.80
N ASP A 250 13.36 10.68 -23.74
CA ASP A 250 13.59 12.11 -23.60
C ASP A 250 15.08 12.36 -23.28
N GLY A 251 15.68 13.34 -23.92
CA GLY A 251 17.04 13.74 -23.58
C GLY A 251 17.11 14.46 -22.25
N ALA A 252 18.23 14.31 -21.53
CA ALA A 252 18.54 15.06 -20.31
C ALA A 252 19.86 15.81 -20.44
N PRO A 253 20.07 16.92 -19.68
CA PRO A 253 21.36 17.59 -19.66
C PRO A 253 22.39 16.69 -18.97
N ALA A 254 23.51 16.37 -19.61
CA ALA A 254 24.60 15.71 -18.91
C ALA A 254 25.21 16.66 -17.85
N LEU A 255 25.31 16.21 -16.61
CA LEU A 255 25.80 16.97 -15.48
C LEU A 255 27.11 16.33 -14.89
N PRO A 256 28.17 16.18 -15.69
CA PRO A 256 29.37 15.44 -15.30
C PRO A 256 30.30 16.21 -14.37
N GLY A 257 29.87 17.33 -13.84
CA GLY A 257 30.73 18.30 -13.19
C GLY A 257 30.58 18.36 -11.66
N GLY A 258 31.24 19.35 -11.09
CA GLY A 258 31.03 19.75 -9.72
C GLY A 258 32.10 19.33 -8.71
N ARG A 259 33.10 18.50 -9.07
CA ARG A 259 34.11 18.00 -8.12
C ARG A 259 34.81 19.12 -7.34
N SER A 260 35.19 20.24 -7.98
CA SER A 260 35.83 21.38 -7.31
C SER A 260 34.85 22.07 -6.35
N LEU A 261 33.60 22.29 -6.78
CA LEU A 261 32.56 22.93 -5.96
C LEU A 261 32.16 22.03 -4.80
N GLN A 262 31.98 20.73 -5.07
CA GLN A 262 31.72 19.71 -4.05
C GLN A 262 32.85 19.60 -3.03
N ALA A 263 34.13 19.62 -3.45
CA ALA A 263 35.26 19.60 -2.54
C ALA A 263 35.26 20.83 -1.62
N ARG A 264 35.02 22.02 -2.16
CA ARG A 264 34.89 23.24 -1.36
C ARG A 264 33.72 23.13 -0.36
N PHE A 265 32.60 22.58 -0.77
CA PHE A 265 31.45 22.33 0.10
C PHE A 265 31.81 21.36 1.24
N LEU A 266 32.45 20.23 0.93
CA LEU A 266 32.83 19.24 1.93
C LEU A 266 33.81 19.78 2.98
N THR A 267 34.69 20.73 2.61
CA THR A 267 35.62 21.37 3.58
C THR A 267 34.90 22.33 4.55
N GLN A 268 33.70 22.75 4.24
CA GLN A 268 32.89 23.63 5.09
C GLN A 268 31.95 22.86 6.04
N LEU A 269 31.77 21.57 5.80
CA LEU A 269 30.90 20.74 6.65
C LEU A 269 31.61 20.40 7.97
N PRO A 270 30.89 20.45 9.12
CA PRO A 270 31.46 20.08 10.43
C PRO A 270 31.57 18.56 10.63
N PHE A 271 31.29 17.75 9.60
CA PHE A 271 31.30 16.30 9.64
C PHE A 271 31.81 15.69 8.33
N ALA A 272 32.26 14.44 8.37
CA ALA A 272 32.65 13.67 7.19
C ALA A 272 31.46 12.83 6.70
N LEU A 273 31.39 12.57 5.39
CA LEU A 273 30.41 11.67 4.82
C LEU A 273 30.65 10.21 5.26
N THR A 274 29.56 9.47 5.49
CA THR A 274 29.62 8.02 5.75
C THR A 274 29.97 7.24 4.49
N GLY A 275 30.33 5.95 4.63
CA GLY A 275 30.57 5.05 3.50
C GLY A 275 29.32 4.89 2.62
N ALA A 276 28.15 4.75 3.24
CA ALA A 276 26.88 4.65 2.53
C ALA A 276 26.54 5.90 1.73
N GLN A 277 26.75 7.10 2.31
CA GLN A 277 26.53 8.35 1.61
C GLN A 277 27.43 8.51 0.39
N ARG A 278 28.71 8.12 0.49
CA ARG A 278 29.66 8.15 -0.65
C ARG A 278 29.21 7.21 -1.76
N ARG A 279 28.86 5.96 -1.41
CA ARG A 279 28.34 4.98 -2.37
C ARG A 279 27.15 5.53 -3.14
N VAL A 280 26.16 6.08 -2.44
CA VAL A 280 24.96 6.67 -3.05
C VAL A 280 25.30 7.87 -3.93
N LEU A 281 26.26 8.70 -3.53
CA LEU A 281 26.73 9.83 -4.34
C LEU A 281 27.44 9.36 -5.61
N ASP A 282 28.20 8.27 -5.58
CA ASP A 282 28.84 7.71 -6.77
C ASP A 282 27.78 7.18 -7.77
N GLU A 283 26.72 6.52 -7.27
CA GLU A 283 25.59 6.08 -8.08
C GLU A 283 24.86 7.27 -8.73
N ILE A 284 24.56 8.32 -7.97
CA ILE A 284 23.94 9.54 -8.46
C ILE A 284 24.83 10.24 -9.51
N ALA A 285 26.12 10.34 -9.25
CA ALA A 285 27.06 10.98 -10.17
C ALA A 285 27.17 10.22 -11.50
N ALA A 286 27.13 8.89 -11.46
CA ALA A 286 27.12 8.06 -12.66
C ALA A 286 25.87 8.30 -13.51
N ASP A 287 24.69 8.43 -12.88
CA ASP A 287 23.45 8.72 -13.59
C ASP A 287 23.42 10.16 -14.14
N LEU A 288 23.81 11.15 -13.34
CA LEU A 288 23.83 12.56 -13.76
C LEU A 288 24.79 12.82 -14.91
N ALA A 289 25.82 12.01 -15.09
CA ALA A 289 26.74 12.13 -16.22
C ALA A 289 26.15 11.68 -17.56
N ARG A 290 25.01 10.98 -17.55
CA ARG A 290 24.36 10.47 -18.76
C ARG A 290 23.45 11.53 -19.37
N GLN A 291 23.17 11.42 -20.67
CA GLN A 291 22.20 12.25 -21.38
C GLN A 291 20.78 11.64 -21.35
N VAL A 292 20.48 10.88 -20.31
CA VAL A 292 19.21 10.22 -20.08
C VAL A 292 18.70 10.67 -18.71
N PRO A 293 17.43 11.01 -18.55
CA PRO A 293 16.90 11.44 -17.27
C PRO A 293 17.16 10.42 -16.15
N MET A 294 17.83 10.84 -15.09
CA MET A 294 17.94 10.06 -13.86
C MET A 294 16.57 10.03 -13.17
N LEU A 295 16.11 8.85 -12.81
CA LEU A 295 14.94 8.63 -11.95
C LEU A 295 15.40 7.79 -10.76
N ARG A 296 15.76 8.44 -9.64
CA ARG A 296 16.38 7.74 -8.49
C ARG A 296 15.69 8.06 -7.19
N LEU A 297 15.38 7.00 -6.42
CA LEU A 297 14.88 7.06 -5.05
C LEU A 297 16.01 6.83 -4.06
N VAL A 298 16.29 7.80 -3.22
CA VAL A 298 17.21 7.68 -2.09
C VAL A 298 16.41 7.42 -0.82
N GLN A 299 16.59 6.22 -0.28
CA GLN A 299 15.99 5.81 1.00
C GLN A 299 17.04 5.89 2.11
N GLY A 300 16.60 6.26 3.28
CA GLY A 300 17.44 6.24 4.47
C GLY A 300 16.66 6.66 5.68
N ASP A 301 17.04 6.17 6.82
CA ASP A 301 16.38 6.47 8.08
C ASP A 301 16.36 7.98 8.40
N VAL A 302 15.53 8.38 9.35
CA VAL A 302 15.48 9.76 9.84
C VAL A 302 16.87 10.15 10.36
N GLY A 303 17.44 11.24 9.79
CA GLY A 303 18.77 11.72 10.16
C GLY A 303 19.95 10.93 9.55
N SER A 304 19.73 10.08 8.54
CA SER A 304 20.82 9.43 7.78
C SER A 304 21.64 10.38 6.88
N GLY A 305 21.21 11.65 6.79
CA GLY A 305 21.92 12.68 6.02
C GLY A 305 21.53 12.74 4.54
N LYS A 306 20.30 12.39 4.18
CA LYS A 306 19.78 12.53 2.81
C LYS A 306 19.94 13.94 2.24
N THR A 307 19.78 14.97 3.08
CA THR A 307 19.92 16.38 2.67
C THR A 307 21.31 16.73 2.16
N VAL A 308 22.38 16.17 2.74
CA VAL A 308 23.73 16.43 2.23
C VAL A 308 23.96 15.73 0.89
N VAL A 309 23.38 14.55 0.67
CA VAL A 309 23.38 13.86 -0.62
C VAL A 309 22.67 14.70 -1.68
N ALA A 310 21.49 15.26 -1.35
CA ALA A 310 20.77 16.17 -2.22
C ALA A 310 21.56 17.44 -2.55
N ALA A 311 22.25 18.02 -1.58
CA ALA A 311 23.12 19.18 -1.78
C ALA A 311 24.27 18.89 -2.74
N MET A 312 24.93 17.75 -2.58
CA MET A 312 25.99 17.31 -3.50
C MET A 312 25.51 17.10 -4.93
N ALA A 313 24.32 16.51 -5.11
CA ALA A 313 23.67 16.36 -6.41
C ALA A 313 23.31 17.72 -7.03
N ALA A 314 22.76 18.66 -6.21
CA ALA A 314 22.45 20.01 -6.66
C ALA A 314 23.72 20.77 -7.13
N LEU A 315 24.86 20.60 -6.43
CA LEU A 315 26.13 21.20 -6.83
C LEU A 315 26.64 20.67 -8.18
N SER A 316 26.33 19.40 -8.54
CA SER A 316 26.64 18.89 -9.89
C SER A 316 25.84 19.63 -10.97
N ALA A 317 24.56 19.85 -10.74
CA ALA A 317 23.70 20.61 -11.67
C ALA A 317 24.17 22.07 -11.82
N ILE A 318 24.45 22.72 -10.68
CA ILE A 318 24.91 24.13 -10.64
C ILE A 318 26.28 24.29 -11.35
N ALA A 319 27.18 23.34 -11.17
CA ALA A 319 28.47 23.35 -11.84
C ALA A 319 28.38 23.15 -13.36
N ALA A 320 27.31 22.53 -13.85
CA ALA A 320 27.00 22.38 -15.25
C ALA A 320 26.13 23.54 -15.82
N ASP A 321 26.11 24.67 -15.13
CA ASP A 321 25.32 25.86 -15.47
C ASP A 321 23.80 25.62 -15.57
N CYS A 322 23.30 24.64 -14.80
CA CYS A 322 21.89 24.36 -14.65
C CYS A 322 21.38 24.85 -13.28
N GLN A 323 20.06 24.91 -13.16
CA GLN A 323 19.38 25.15 -11.89
C GLN A 323 18.98 23.82 -11.25
N ALA A 324 18.98 23.81 -9.89
CA ALA A 324 18.41 22.72 -9.11
C ALA A 324 17.20 23.24 -8.33
N ALA A 325 16.14 22.43 -8.28
CA ALA A 325 14.94 22.74 -7.52
C ALA A 325 14.70 21.68 -6.45
N MET A 326 14.36 22.10 -5.22
CA MET A 326 14.00 21.20 -4.14
C MET A 326 12.58 21.47 -3.66
N MET A 327 11.74 20.45 -3.74
CA MET A 327 10.37 20.46 -3.28
C MET A 327 10.21 19.71 -1.97
N ALA A 328 9.52 20.33 -1.01
CA ALA A 328 9.09 19.70 0.22
C ALA A 328 7.55 19.75 0.37
N PRO A 329 6.93 18.79 1.06
CA PRO A 329 5.47 18.68 1.15
C PRO A 329 4.80 19.77 1.96
N THR A 330 5.52 20.37 2.90
CA THR A 330 4.99 21.42 3.79
C THR A 330 5.89 22.64 3.78
N GLU A 331 5.30 23.80 4.09
CA GLU A 331 6.05 25.05 4.16
C GLU A 331 7.13 25.04 5.23
N ILE A 332 6.88 24.36 6.36
CA ILE A 332 7.86 24.26 7.47
C ILE A 332 9.10 23.49 7.02
N LEU A 333 8.91 22.34 6.35
CA LEU A 333 10.04 21.56 5.80
C LEU A 333 10.77 22.33 4.71
N ALA A 334 10.02 22.94 3.80
CA ALA A 334 10.62 23.73 2.74
C ALA A 334 11.43 24.91 3.29
N GLU A 335 10.94 25.60 4.33
CA GLU A 335 11.69 26.68 5.00
C GLU A 335 12.95 26.14 5.69
N GLN A 336 12.88 24.97 6.33
CA GLN A 336 14.05 24.33 6.93
C GLN A 336 15.10 24.00 5.86
N HIS A 337 14.69 23.41 4.73
CA HIS A 337 15.57 23.16 3.62
C HIS A 337 16.17 24.46 3.07
N TYR A 338 15.36 25.50 2.89
CA TYR A 338 15.84 26.79 2.43
C TYR A 338 16.94 27.34 3.36
N ARG A 339 16.71 27.37 4.68
CA ARG A 339 17.72 27.82 5.66
C ARG A 339 19.00 26.99 5.59
N THR A 340 18.87 25.67 5.45
CA THR A 340 20.01 24.74 5.35
C THR A 340 20.80 24.97 4.07
N PHE A 341 20.13 25.05 2.92
CA PHE A 341 20.79 25.27 1.63
C PHE A 341 21.38 26.68 1.54
N SER A 342 20.73 27.72 2.08
CA SER A 342 21.29 29.05 2.15
C SER A 342 22.58 29.06 2.97
N ALA A 343 22.56 28.49 4.18
CA ALA A 343 23.75 28.40 5.02
C ALA A 343 24.93 27.65 4.36
N TRP A 344 24.63 26.65 3.54
CA TRP A 344 25.63 25.84 2.86
C TRP A 344 26.13 26.46 1.55
N PHE A 345 25.27 27.14 0.79
CA PHE A 345 25.54 27.55 -0.58
C PHE A 345 25.92 29.02 -0.72
N GLU A 346 25.45 29.93 0.16
CA GLU A 346 25.86 31.33 0.16
C GLU A 346 27.38 31.52 0.31
N PRO A 347 28.09 30.76 1.19
CA PRO A 347 29.55 30.85 1.28
C PRO A 347 30.28 30.38 0.01
N LEU A 348 29.61 29.61 -0.85
CA LEU A 348 30.10 29.18 -2.16
C LEU A 348 29.81 30.20 -3.28
N GLY A 349 29.07 31.28 -2.98
CA GLY A 349 28.64 32.28 -3.94
C GLY A 349 27.42 31.87 -4.77
N ILE A 350 26.61 30.93 -4.27
CA ILE A 350 25.42 30.42 -4.95
C ILE A 350 24.17 31.05 -4.32
N GLU A 351 23.37 31.74 -5.15
CA GLU A 351 22.10 32.31 -4.73
C GLU A 351 21.04 31.22 -4.57
N VAL A 352 20.39 31.17 -3.37
CA VAL A 352 19.30 30.26 -3.06
C VAL A 352 17.99 31.03 -3.00
N ALA A 353 17.01 30.68 -3.82
CA ALA A 353 15.70 31.31 -3.83
C ALA A 353 14.67 30.52 -3.01
N TRP A 354 13.79 31.25 -2.35
CA TRP A 354 12.66 30.70 -1.62
C TRP A 354 11.34 30.99 -2.34
N LEU A 355 10.56 29.98 -2.67
CA LEU A 355 9.24 30.14 -3.27
C LEU A 355 8.17 29.34 -2.52
N SER A 356 7.28 30.05 -1.85
CA SER A 356 6.15 29.46 -1.13
C SER A 356 4.83 30.11 -1.49
N GLY A 357 3.73 29.44 -1.19
CA GLY A 357 2.37 29.98 -1.39
C GLY A 357 2.08 31.26 -0.57
N LYS A 358 2.84 31.50 0.51
CA LYS A 358 2.70 32.69 1.35
C LYS A 358 3.39 33.90 0.79
N LEU A 359 4.37 33.74 -0.09
CA LEU A 359 5.09 34.86 -0.69
C LEU A 359 4.14 35.64 -1.61
N LYS A 360 3.93 36.93 -1.35
CA LYS A 360 2.99 37.78 -2.09
C LYS A 360 3.65 39.06 -2.62
N GLY A 361 2.98 39.67 -3.58
CA GLY A 361 3.36 40.98 -4.09
C GLY A 361 4.73 41.04 -4.76
N LYS A 362 5.49 42.10 -4.52
CA LYS A 362 6.79 42.36 -5.14
C LYS A 362 7.81 41.24 -4.86
N ALA A 363 7.88 40.76 -3.62
CA ALA A 363 8.84 39.71 -3.25
C ALA A 363 8.63 38.41 -4.09
N ARG A 364 7.38 38.02 -4.35
CA ARG A 364 7.09 36.88 -5.23
C ARG A 364 7.53 37.13 -6.67
N LEU A 365 7.31 38.33 -7.18
CA LEU A 365 7.72 38.71 -8.54
C LEU A 365 9.25 38.72 -8.67
N ASP A 366 9.95 39.29 -7.70
CA ASP A 366 11.41 39.37 -7.67
C ASP A 366 12.03 37.94 -7.63
N THR A 367 11.47 37.04 -6.79
CA THR A 367 11.90 35.66 -6.71
C THR A 367 11.68 34.94 -8.06
N LYS A 368 10.50 35.10 -8.68
CA LYS A 368 10.25 34.51 -9.99
C LYS A 368 11.18 35.03 -11.07
N ALA A 369 11.47 36.33 -11.06
CA ALA A 369 12.45 36.92 -11.98
C ALA A 369 13.85 36.34 -11.77
N ALA A 370 14.30 36.15 -10.51
CA ALA A 370 15.58 35.52 -10.20
C ALA A 370 15.66 34.05 -10.65
N ILE A 371 14.54 33.31 -10.63
CA ILE A 371 14.44 31.97 -11.16
C ILE A 371 14.51 31.98 -12.69
N GLN A 372 13.74 32.86 -13.31
CA GLN A 372 13.61 32.94 -14.76
C GLN A 372 14.90 33.41 -15.45
N ASP A 373 15.63 34.34 -14.86
CA ASP A 373 16.90 34.85 -15.40
C ASP A 373 18.12 34.00 -14.97
N GLY A 374 17.91 32.95 -14.17
CA GLY A 374 18.92 31.98 -13.76
C GLY A 374 19.90 32.48 -12.70
N ARG A 375 19.67 33.66 -12.08
CA ARG A 375 20.48 34.13 -10.92
C ARG A 375 20.33 33.17 -9.74
N ALA A 376 19.10 32.77 -9.42
CA ALA A 376 18.84 31.75 -8.42
C ALA A 376 19.21 30.37 -9.00
N ARG A 377 20.33 29.83 -8.57
CA ARG A 377 20.84 28.51 -9.01
C ARG A 377 20.25 27.36 -8.23
N MET A 378 19.89 27.58 -6.98
CA MET A 378 19.15 26.67 -6.14
C MET A 378 17.81 27.28 -5.77
N VAL A 379 16.71 26.53 -5.97
CA VAL A 379 15.36 27.01 -5.66
C VAL A 379 14.71 26.02 -4.70
N VAL A 380 14.24 26.50 -3.55
CA VAL A 380 13.57 25.66 -2.55
C VAL A 380 12.15 26.13 -2.39
N GLY A 381 11.19 25.22 -2.28
CA GLY A 381 9.80 25.57 -2.06
C GLY A 381 8.87 24.38 -1.90
N THR A 382 7.58 24.68 -1.95
CA THR A 382 6.51 23.68 -1.94
C THR A 382 6.04 23.40 -3.37
N HIS A 383 4.88 22.75 -3.53
CA HIS A 383 4.22 22.56 -4.83
C HIS A 383 4.07 23.87 -5.65
N ALA A 384 4.23 25.02 -5.02
CA ALA A 384 4.23 26.32 -5.70
C ALA A 384 5.34 26.43 -6.77
N LEU A 385 6.42 25.66 -6.67
CA LEU A 385 7.51 25.61 -7.67
C LEU A 385 7.03 25.13 -9.05
N PHE A 386 5.98 24.33 -9.09
CA PHE A 386 5.48 23.69 -10.31
C PHE A 386 4.18 24.30 -10.84
N GLN A 387 3.74 25.43 -10.26
CA GLN A 387 2.63 26.20 -10.82
C GLN A 387 2.98 26.77 -12.21
N GLY A 388 1.98 26.90 -13.07
CA GLY A 388 2.14 27.33 -14.47
C GLY A 388 2.92 28.64 -14.66
N ASP A 389 2.90 29.51 -13.66
CA ASP A 389 3.49 30.85 -13.65
C ASP A 389 4.96 30.93 -13.20
N VAL A 390 5.61 29.78 -12.91
CA VAL A 390 7.04 29.69 -12.56
C VAL A 390 7.81 29.12 -13.73
N HIS A 391 8.80 29.83 -14.22
CA HIS A 391 9.64 29.41 -15.34
C HIS A 391 11.10 29.37 -14.91
N PHE A 392 11.75 28.24 -15.15
CA PHE A 392 13.19 28.08 -14.94
C PHE A 392 13.93 28.41 -16.21
N GLN A 393 15.10 29.03 -16.11
CA GLN A 393 15.96 29.28 -17.26
C GLN A 393 16.50 27.94 -17.82
N ARG A 394 17.02 27.08 -16.95
CA ARG A 394 17.58 25.76 -17.30
C ARG A 394 17.55 24.82 -16.10
N LEU A 395 16.39 24.18 -15.86
CA LEU A 395 16.27 23.22 -14.80
C LEU A 395 16.95 21.90 -15.16
N GLY A 396 18.04 21.52 -14.44
CA GLY A 396 18.77 20.28 -14.67
C GLY A 396 18.45 19.19 -13.66
N LEU A 397 18.07 19.57 -12.44
CA LEU A 397 17.80 18.61 -11.35
C LEU A 397 16.58 19.04 -10.53
N ALA A 398 15.63 18.14 -10.38
CA ALA A 398 14.50 18.27 -9.47
C ALA A 398 14.66 17.29 -8.29
N ILE A 399 14.66 17.80 -7.08
CA ILE A 399 14.76 17.03 -5.83
C ILE A 399 13.41 17.06 -5.13
N ILE A 400 12.89 15.90 -4.76
CA ILE A 400 11.57 15.75 -4.11
C ILE A 400 11.78 15.08 -2.77
N ASP A 401 11.45 15.77 -1.68
CA ASP A 401 11.50 15.20 -0.34
C ASP A 401 10.15 14.64 0.10
N GLU A 402 10.15 13.51 0.80
CA GLU A 402 8.96 12.84 1.34
C GLU A 402 7.88 12.54 0.28
N GLN A 403 8.25 11.83 -0.78
CA GLN A 403 7.40 11.52 -1.94
C GLN A 403 6.04 10.90 -1.58
N HIS A 404 5.93 10.13 -0.50
CA HIS A 404 4.68 9.45 -0.13
C HIS A 404 3.50 10.41 0.11
N ARG A 405 3.75 11.71 0.21
CA ARG A 405 2.75 12.79 0.34
C ARG A 405 2.40 13.46 -0.99
N PHE A 406 2.99 13.02 -2.12
CA PHE A 406 2.78 13.61 -3.45
C PHE A 406 2.12 12.63 -4.41
N GLY A 407 1.10 13.09 -5.15
CA GLY A 407 0.45 12.33 -6.20
C GLY A 407 1.28 12.26 -7.50
N VAL A 408 0.93 11.32 -8.37
CA VAL A 408 1.58 11.11 -9.68
C VAL A 408 1.51 12.36 -10.57
N HIS A 409 0.41 13.13 -10.50
CA HIS A 409 0.23 14.40 -11.24
C HIS A 409 1.32 15.45 -10.98
N GLN A 410 1.87 15.47 -9.77
CA GLN A 410 2.89 16.47 -9.40
C GLN A 410 4.26 16.11 -9.98
N ARG A 411 4.54 14.82 -10.20
CA ARG A 411 5.75 14.35 -10.89
C ARG A 411 5.74 14.72 -12.37
N LEU A 412 4.58 14.65 -13.01
CA LEU A 412 4.39 15.06 -14.40
C LEU A 412 4.56 16.55 -14.60
N ALA A 413 4.01 17.38 -13.70
CA ALA A 413 4.18 18.82 -13.75
C ALA A 413 5.66 19.24 -13.66
N LEU A 414 6.50 18.45 -12.99
CA LEU A 414 7.97 18.61 -12.95
C LEU A 414 8.62 18.39 -14.31
N ARG A 415 8.17 17.37 -15.03
CA ARG A 415 8.68 17.04 -16.37
C ARG A 415 8.37 18.16 -17.36
N GLU A 416 7.12 18.60 -17.42
CA GLU A 416 6.66 19.68 -18.31
C GLU A 416 7.42 20.99 -18.08
N LYS A 417 7.89 21.27 -16.85
CA LYS A 417 8.69 22.47 -16.54
C LYS A 417 10.11 22.45 -17.11
N GLY A 418 10.68 21.28 -17.30
CA GLY A 418 12.00 21.12 -17.93
C GLY A 418 11.94 21.22 -19.45
N GLU A 419 10.79 20.97 -20.07
CA GLU A 419 10.61 20.91 -21.52
C GLU A 419 10.79 22.26 -22.25
N ALA A 420 10.83 23.38 -21.54
CA ALA A 420 11.09 24.70 -22.13
C ALA A 420 12.43 24.80 -22.89
N GLY A 421 13.35 23.83 -22.70
CA GLY A 421 14.61 23.68 -23.45
C GLY A 421 14.71 22.39 -24.24
N GLY A 422 13.64 21.57 -24.35
CA GLY A 422 13.66 20.28 -25.04
C GLY A 422 14.41 19.16 -24.31
N LEU A 423 14.76 19.36 -23.03
CA LEU A 423 15.45 18.39 -22.18
C LEU A 423 14.69 18.20 -20.88
N THR A 424 14.50 16.93 -20.49
CA THR A 424 13.86 16.57 -19.23
C THR A 424 14.85 16.65 -18.06
N PRO A 425 14.52 17.29 -16.92
CA PRO A 425 15.40 17.36 -15.78
C PRO A 425 15.57 15.99 -15.11
N HIS A 426 16.73 15.74 -14.53
CA HIS A 426 16.96 14.60 -13.65
C HIS A 426 16.07 14.70 -12.40
N GLN A 427 15.59 13.57 -11.87
CA GLN A 427 14.75 13.51 -10.69
C GLN A 427 15.41 12.70 -9.58
N LEU A 428 15.59 13.33 -8.43
CA LEU A 428 16.08 12.71 -7.21
C LEU A 428 14.97 12.73 -6.17
N VAL A 429 14.44 11.59 -5.85
CA VAL A 429 13.37 11.42 -4.86
C VAL A 429 13.97 10.96 -3.56
N MET A 430 13.53 11.52 -2.44
CA MET A 430 13.98 11.14 -1.11
C MET A 430 12.82 10.72 -0.23
N THR A 431 13.06 9.75 0.66
CA THR A 431 12.10 9.37 1.70
C THR A 431 12.81 9.01 3.00
N ALA A 432 12.25 9.46 4.12
CA ALA A 432 12.70 9.09 5.45
C ALA A 432 11.96 7.85 6.00
N THR A 433 10.91 7.40 5.33
CA THR A 433 10.31 6.10 5.61
C THR A 433 11.03 5.04 4.80
N PRO A 434 11.77 4.14 5.43
CA PRO A 434 12.28 2.98 4.72
C PRO A 434 11.11 2.21 4.11
N ILE A 435 11.21 1.93 2.82
CA ILE A 435 10.23 1.13 2.09
C ILE A 435 10.83 -0.29 2.02
N PRO A 436 10.11 -1.33 2.45
CA PRO A 436 10.58 -2.69 2.30
C PRO A 436 11.04 -2.96 0.86
N ARG A 437 12.15 -3.67 0.70
CA ARG A 437 12.77 -3.89 -0.62
C ARG A 437 11.81 -4.52 -1.61
N THR A 438 10.99 -5.46 -1.15
CA THR A 438 9.95 -6.13 -1.93
C THR A 438 8.90 -5.14 -2.45
N LEU A 439 8.49 -4.21 -1.59
CA LEU A 439 7.51 -3.20 -1.93
C LEU A 439 8.10 -2.12 -2.86
N ALA A 440 9.38 -1.75 -2.64
CA ALA A 440 10.08 -0.82 -3.52
C ALA A 440 10.21 -1.37 -4.95
N MET A 441 10.47 -2.66 -5.10
CA MET A 441 10.60 -3.32 -6.41
C MET A 441 9.28 -3.41 -7.19
N SER A 442 8.13 -3.37 -6.52
CA SER A 442 6.82 -3.43 -7.16
C SER A 442 6.18 -2.05 -7.34
N ALA A 443 6.24 -1.20 -6.32
CA ALA A 443 5.57 0.10 -6.31
C ALA A 443 6.38 1.24 -6.95
N TYR A 444 7.69 1.09 -7.02
CA TYR A 444 8.66 2.08 -7.52
C TYR A 444 9.60 1.47 -8.56
N ALA A 445 9.13 0.51 -9.34
CA ALA A 445 9.94 -0.16 -10.37
C ALA A 445 10.37 0.78 -11.51
N ASP A 446 9.78 1.97 -11.59
CA ASP A 446 10.18 3.07 -12.46
C ASP A 446 11.42 3.83 -11.96
N LEU A 447 11.81 3.66 -10.68
CA LEU A 447 12.94 4.35 -10.06
C LEU A 447 14.10 3.39 -9.75
N ASP A 448 15.32 3.88 -9.93
CA ASP A 448 16.52 3.26 -9.36
C ASP A 448 16.58 3.53 -7.86
N VAL A 449 16.88 2.54 -7.05
CA VAL A 449 16.83 2.67 -5.59
C VAL A 449 18.24 2.66 -5.01
N SER A 450 18.58 3.70 -4.24
CA SER A 450 19.78 3.81 -3.42
C SER A 450 19.43 3.83 -1.94
N VAL A 451 20.19 3.13 -1.12
CA VAL A 451 19.94 3.00 0.32
C VAL A 451 21.09 3.57 1.13
N ILE A 452 20.78 4.50 2.04
CA ILE A 452 21.70 4.97 3.07
C ILE A 452 21.43 4.15 4.33
N ASP A 453 22.19 3.09 4.49
CA ASP A 453 22.09 2.08 5.55
C ASP A 453 23.05 2.34 6.74
N GLU A 454 23.70 3.50 6.76
CA GLU A 454 24.57 3.95 7.85
C GLU A 454 24.04 5.24 8.48
N LEU A 455 24.11 5.33 9.80
CA LEU A 455 23.87 6.58 10.52
C LEU A 455 25.17 7.41 10.63
N PRO A 456 25.05 8.76 10.61
CA PRO A 456 26.22 9.62 10.81
C PRO A 456 26.92 9.34 12.14
N PRO A 457 28.27 9.46 12.20
CA PRO A 457 29.03 9.28 13.43
C PRO A 457 28.57 10.26 14.52
N GLY A 458 28.58 9.82 15.77
CA GLY A 458 28.16 10.62 16.94
C GLY A 458 26.66 10.52 17.30
N ARG A 459 25.87 9.79 16.53
CA ARG A 459 24.46 9.53 16.87
C ARG A 459 24.36 8.31 17.79
N THR A 460 23.72 8.48 18.95
CA THR A 460 23.45 7.39 19.90
C THR A 460 22.10 6.75 19.60
N PRO A 461 21.97 5.42 19.63
CA PRO A 461 20.69 4.74 19.48
C PRO A 461 19.70 5.18 20.54
N VAL A 462 18.45 5.46 20.15
CA VAL A 462 17.39 5.84 21.07
C VAL A 462 16.85 4.58 21.77
N LYS A 463 16.91 4.56 23.09
CA LYS A 463 16.34 3.44 23.89
C LYS A 463 14.83 3.55 23.94
N THR A 464 14.12 2.52 23.47
CA THR A 464 12.66 2.49 23.50
C THR A 464 12.16 1.69 24.71
N VAL A 465 11.27 2.30 25.49
CA VAL A 465 10.64 1.69 26.67
C VAL A 465 9.12 1.65 26.45
N VAL A 466 8.51 0.50 26.68
CA VAL A 466 7.06 0.28 26.58
C VAL A 466 6.50 0.06 27.97
N MET A 467 5.53 0.89 28.39
CA MET A 467 4.94 0.79 29.72
C MET A 467 3.46 1.17 29.71
N PRO A 468 2.66 0.64 30.64
CA PRO A 468 1.26 1.02 30.77
C PRO A 468 1.12 2.47 31.29
N ASP A 469 0.02 3.11 30.95
CA ASP A 469 -0.30 4.51 31.32
C ASP A 469 -0.42 4.71 32.85
N GLU A 470 -0.71 3.68 33.62
CA GLU A 470 -0.67 3.68 35.09
C GLU A 470 0.69 4.15 35.65
N ARG A 471 1.78 3.96 34.88
CA ARG A 471 3.13 4.41 35.24
C ARG A 471 3.47 5.82 34.77
N ARG A 472 2.49 6.61 34.31
CA ARG A 472 2.65 8.00 33.91
C ARG A 472 3.36 8.87 34.97
N PRO A 473 3.10 8.72 36.30
CA PRO A 473 3.83 9.49 37.32
C PRO A 473 5.35 9.27 37.32
N GLU A 474 5.81 8.07 37.00
CA GLU A 474 7.25 7.78 36.87
C GLU A 474 7.88 8.50 35.66
N VAL A 475 7.12 8.59 34.56
CA VAL A 475 7.55 9.32 33.36
C VAL A 475 7.67 10.81 33.64
N MET A 476 6.68 11.40 34.36
CA MET A 476 6.71 12.81 34.78
C MET A 476 7.92 13.10 35.67
N ALA A 477 8.25 12.22 36.63
CA ALA A 477 9.42 12.36 37.47
C ALA A 477 10.74 12.35 36.65
N ARG A 478 10.81 11.49 35.61
CA ARG A 478 11.96 11.44 34.70
C ARG A 478 12.08 12.69 33.85
N ILE A 479 10.96 13.24 33.33
CA ILE A 479 10.96 14.50 32.58
C ILE A 479 11.49 15.62 33.47
N ARG A 480 10.96 15.75 34.69
CA ARG A 480 11.43 16.75 35.66
C ARG A 480 12.93 16.69 35.87
N HIS A 481 13.46 15.49 36.07
CA HIS A 481 14.91 15.30 36.26
C HIS A 481 15.71 15.68 35.01
N ALA A 482 15.26 15.25 33.83
CA ALA A 482 15.94 15.54 32.58
C ALA A 482 15.93 17.05 32.25
N CYS A 483 14.82 17.73 32.47
CA CYS A 483 14.71 19.17 32.25
C CYS A 483 15.55 19.96 33.27
N ALA A 484 15.66 19.49 34.53
CA ALA A 484 16.55 20.08 35.51
C ALA A 484 18.03 19.96 35.13
N GLU A 485 18.40 18.99 34.28
CA GLU A 485 19.73 18.84 33.68
C GLU A 485 19.89 19.68 32.40
N GLY A 486 18.92 20.49 32.04
CA GLY A 486 18.92 21.34 30.84
C GLY A 486 18.52 20.60 29.55
N ARG A 487 17.92 19.41 29.63
CA ARG A 487 17.44 18.65 28.49
C ARG A 487 15.99 19.02 28.18
N GLN A 488 15.56 18.76 26.95
CA GLN A 488 14.20 19.01 26.50
C GLN A 488 13.45 17.72 26.18
N ALA A 489 12.13 17.76 26.27
CA ALA A 489 11.26 16.61 26.04
C ALA A 489 10.10 16.93 25.09
N TYR A 490 9.68 15.92 24.32
CA TYR A 490 8.44 15.91 23.57
C TYR A 490 7.40 15.05 24.27
N TRP A 491 6.16 15.49 24.26
CA TRP A 491 5.00 14.72 24.69
C TRP A 491 3.96 14.70 23.57
N VAL A 492 3.78 13.53 22.95
CA VAL A 492 2.90 13.35 21.79
C VAL A 492 1.60 12.71 22.24
N CYS A 493 0.49 13.43 22.02
CA CYS A 493 -0.85 12.97 22.29
C CYS A 493 -1.44 12.36 21.01
N THR A 494 -1.87 11.09 21.08
CA THR A 494 -2.57 10.41 20.00
C THR A 494 -3.98 10.08 20.46
N LEU A 495 -5.00 10.41 19.66
CA LEU A 495 -6.39 10.24 20.08
C LEU A 495 -7.19 9.18 19.35
N ILE A 496 -8.38 8.91 19.95
CA ILE A 496 -9.30 7.80 19.70
C ILE A 496 -10.16 8.01 18.46
N GLU A 497 -10.42 9.25 18.03
CA GLU A 497 -11.43 9.56 17.03
C GLU A 497 -10.87 10.28 15.79
N GLU A 498 -11.50 10.07 14.66
CA GLU A 498 -11.18 10.63 13.35
C GLU A 498 -11.28 12.16 13.27
N SER A 499 -11.69 12.84 14.34
CA SER A 499 -11.87 14.28 14.38
C SER A 499 -10.61 15.02 14.87
N GLU A 500 -9.98 15.79 13.99
CA GLU A 500 -8.88 16.71 14.30
C GLU A 500 -9.22 17.67 15.45
N ALA A 501 -10.51 17.98 15.66
CA ALA A 501 -10.98 18.83 16.74
C ALA A 501 -10.77 18.21 18.11
N LEU A 502 -11.06 16.93 18.28
CA LEU A 502 -10.91 16.19 19.52
C LEU A 502 -9.43 15.94 19.84
N GLN A 503 -8.61 15.72 18.81
CA GLN A 503 -7.16 15.61 18.97
C GLN A 503 -6.55 16.89 19.58
N CYS A 504 -6.99 18.05 19.10
CA CYS A 504 -6.53 19.33 19.63
C CYS A 504 -6.94 19.53 21.08
N GLN A 505 -8.20 19.23 21.42
CA GLN A 505 -8.72 19.39 22.80
C GLN A 505 -7.98 18.49 23.81
N ALA A 506 -7.62 17.27 23.43
CA ALA A 506 -6.88 16.43 24.36
C ALA A 506 -5.41 16.84 24.51
N ALA A 507 -4.77 17.34 23.46
CA ALA A 507 -3.44 17.92 23.60
C ALA A 507 -3.46 19.16 24.50
N GLU A 508 -4.51 20.00 24.40
CA GLU A 508 -4.74 21.14 25.31
C GLU A 508 -4.95 20.66 26.74
N ALA A 509 -5.83 19.68 26.98
CA ALA A 509 -6.09 19.12 28.30
C ALA A 509 -4.83 18.47 28.90
N THR A 510 -4.07 17.70 28.11
CA THR A 510 -2.79 17.13 28.55
C THR A 510 -1.78 18.21 28.92
N ARG A 511 -1.69 19.28 28.10
CA ARG A 511 -0.81 20.41 28.43
C ARG A 511 -1.20 21.04 29.76
N ASP A 512 -2.49 21.29 30.00
CA ASP A 512 -2.98 21.93 31.23
C ASP A 512 -2.71 21.05 32.46
N GLU A 513 -2.92 19.73 32.38
CA GLU A 513 -2.56 18.79 33.42
C GLU A 513 -1.05 18.76 33.71
N LEU A 514 -0.22 18.81 32.65
CA LEU A 514 1.23 18.84 32.81
C LEU A 514 1.71 20.16 33.42
N VAL A 515 1.09 21.29 33.11
CA VAL A 515 1.40 22.60 33.75
C VAL A 515 1.07 22.57 35.22
N GLU A 516 -0.05 21.95 35.62
CA GLU A 516 -0.41 21.78 37.03
C GLU A 516 0.56 20.83 37.77
N THR A 517 0.99 19.77 37.12
CA THR A 517 1.84 18.71 37.73
C THR A 517 3.33 19.10 37.75
N LEU A 518 3.78 19.84 36.74
CA LEU A 518 5.17 20.26 36.53
C LEU A 518 5.27 21.81 36.44
N PRO A 519 4.87 22.55 37.49
CA PRO A 519 4.79 24.01 37.44
C PRO A 519 6.14 24.70 37.26
N GLU A 520 7.24 23.97 37.49
CA GLU A 520 8.60 24.45 37.31
C GLU A 520 9.09 24.47 35.87
N LEU A 521 8.35 23.78 34.94
CA LEU A 521 8.76 23.63 33.54
C LEU A 521 8.01 24.62 32.63
N ALA A 522 8.72 25.16 31.67
CA ALA A 522 8.12 25.93 30.58
C ALA A 522 7.53 24.96 29.52
N ILE A 523 6.20 24.90 29.46
CA ILE A 523 5.50 23.90 28.61
C ILE A 523 4.80 24.58 27.43
N GLY A 524 5.21 24.23 26.21
CA GLY A 524 4.60 24.66 24.96
C GLY A 524 3.58 23.69 24.41
N LEU A 525 2.70 24.15 23.51
CA LEU A 525 1.70 23.33 22.82
C LEU A 525 1.73 23.57 21.31
N VAL A 526 1.69 22.49 20.52
CA VAL A 526 1.55 22.55 19.05
C VAL A 526 0.55 21.51 18.57
N HIS A 527 -0.49 21.95 17.84
CA HIS A 527 -1.48 21.05 17.24
C HIS A 527 -1.97 21.52 15.86
N GLY A 528 -2.71 20.67 15.12
CA GLY A 528 -3.14 20.90 13.74
C GLY A 528 -3.83 22.25 13.50
N ARG A 529 -4.73 22.64 14.39
CA ARG A 529 -5.60 23.83 14.25
C ARG A 529 -4.91 25.18 14.51
N MET A 530 -3.71 25.21 15.10
CA MET A 530 -2.97 26.44 15.30
C MET A 530 -2.60 27.08 13.97
N LYS A 531 -2.57 28.42 13.91
CA LYS A 531 -2.05 29.13 12.75
C LYS A 531 -0.57 28.79 12.52
N ALA A 532 -0.15 28.79 11.27
CA ALA A 532 1.23 28.44 10.93
C ALA A 532 2.26 29.35 11.60
N SER A 533 1.93 30.65 11.78
CA SER A 533 2.79 31.63 12.52
C SER A 533 2.92 31.30 14.01
N GLU A 534 1.86 30.82 14.63
CA GLU A 534 1.85 30.42 16.04
C GLU A 534 2.67 29.15 16.24
N LYS A 535 2.48 28.15 15.35
CA LYS A 535 3.30 26.93 15.34
C LYS A 535 4.78 27.25 15.20
N ALA A 536 5.12 28.14 14.26
CA ALA A 536 6.51 28.51 14.01
C ALA A 536 7.11 29.20 15.24
N ALA A 537 6.37 30.10 15.90
CA ALA A 537 6.84 30.80 17.11
C ALA A 537 7.11 29.83 18.27
N VAL A 538 6.19 28.89 18.53
CA VAL A 538 6.37 27.90 19.60
C VAL A 538 7.54 26.96 19.30
N MET A 539 7.69 26.53 18.03
CA MET A 539 8.81 25.67 17.63
C MET A 539 10.16 26.38 17.71
N GLU A 540 10.21 27.69 17.40
CA GLU A 540 11.44 28.47 17.53
C GLU A 540 11.81 28.66 18.99
N ALA A 541 10.83 28.98 19.88
CA ALA A 541 11.03 29.05 21.32
C ALA A 541 11.52 27.71 21.91
N PHE A 542 10.95 26.59 21.46
CA PHE A 542 11.42 25.26 21.88
C PHE A 542 12.84 24.98 21.41
N LYS A 543 13.18 25.31 20.17
CA LYS A 543 14.52 25.17 19.63
C LYS A 543 15.55 26.08 20.33
N ALA A 544 15.14 27.29 20.73
CA ALA A 544 15.97 28.23 21.48
C ALA A 544 16.22 27.81 22.94
N GLY A 545 15.51 26.76 23.42
CA GLY A 545 15.61 26.30 24.82
C GLY A 545 14.78 27.13 25.80
N GLU A 546 13.85 27.97 25.29
CA GLU A 546 12.92 28.75 26.13
C GLU A 546 11.78 27.90 26.68
N LEU A 547 11.55 26.73 26.08
CA LEU A 547 10.58 25.70 26.48
C LEU A 547 11.29 24.42 26.83
N ASP A 548 10.94 23.83 27.97
CA ASP A 548 11.49 22.55 28.47
C ASP A 548 10.75 21.33 27.91
N LEU A 549 9.43 21.47 27.75
CA LEU A 549 8.54 20.40 27.31
C LEU A 549 7.62 20.90 26.21
N LEU A 550 7.53 20.16 25.12
CA LEU A 550 6.61 20.46 24.03
C LEU A 550 5.54 19.38 23.92
N VAL A 551 4.30 19.76 24.25
CA VAL A 551 3.12 18.92 24.04
C VAL A 551 2.65 19.12 22.60
N ALA A 552 2.37 18.00 21.90
CA ALA A 552 1.94 18.09 20.51
C ALA A 552 1.05 16.91 20.10
N THR A 553 0.31 17.11 19.02
CA THR A 553 -0.30 16.02 18.25
C THR A 553 0.71 15.45 17.26
N THR A 554 0.32 14.46 16.45
CA THR A 554 1.17 13.85 15.41
C THR A 554 1.74 14.83 14.37
N VAL A 555 1.33 16.08 14.38
CA VAL A 555 1.88 17.17 13.53
C VAL A 555 3.41 17.33 13.65
N ILE A 556 4.02 16.85 14.76
CA ILE A 556 5.49 16.84 14.94
C ILE A 556 6.20 15.84 14.01
N GLU A 557 5.51 14.93 13.35
CA GLU A 557 6.13 14.04 12.35
C GLU A 557 6.92 14.83 11.31
N VAL A 558 6.58 16.13 11.13
CA VAL A 558 7.18 17.01 10.15
C VAL A 558 8.14 18.02 10.79
N GLY A 559 9.40 17.68 10.79
CA GLY A 559 10.50 18.49 10.33
C GLY A 559 11.23 19.47 11.22
N VAL A 560 11.14 19.60 12.55
CA VAL A 560 12.06 20.48 13.30
C VAL A 560 13.14 19.70 14.04
N ASP A 561 14.40 20.07 13.79
CA ASP A 561 15.55 19.51 14.47
C ASP A 561 15.84 20.25 15.78
N VAL A 562 15.74 19.56 16.91
CA VAL A 562 16.05 20.06 18.24
C VAL A 562 17.09 19.14 18.90
N PRO A 563 18.39 19.45 18.75
CA PRO A 563 19.46 18.56 19.23
C PRO A 563 19.44 18.31 20.72
N ASN A 564 18.89 19.22 21.52
CA ASN A 564 18.79 19.12 22.97
C ASN A 564 17.60 18.27 23.46
N ALA A 565 16.67 17.91 22.57
CA ALA A 565 15.54 17.04 22.90
C ALA A 565 16.02 15.58 23.02
N SER A 566 16.00 15.04 24.23
CA SER A 566 16.49 13.71 24.55
C SER A 566 15.38 12.74 24.99
N LEU A 567 14.18 13.22 25.24
CA LEU A 567 13.03 12.43 25.65
C LEU A 567 11.87 12.58 24.67
N MET A 568 11.31 11.45 24.24
CA MET A 568 10.08 11.39 23.44
C MET A 568 9.06 10.53 24.17
N ILE A 569 7.96 11.12 24.60
CA ILE A 569 6.86 10.41 25.20
C ILE A 569 5.72 10.33 24.19
N ILE A 570 5.17 9.14 23.96
CA ILE A 570 4.06 8.92 23.03
C ILE A 570 2.93 8.23 23.82
N GLU A 571 1.81 8.92 23.97
CA GLU A 571 0.60 8.36 24.59
C GLU A 571 -0.22 7.58 23.56
N ASN A 572 -0.84 6.49 24.02
CA ASN A 572 -1.64 5.56 23.22
C ASN A 572 -0.95 5.14 21.89
N PRO A 573 0.31 4.66 21.96
CA PRO A 573 1.09 4.31 20.77
C PRO A 573 0.47 3.16 19.97
N GLU A 574 -0.42 2.36 20.59
CA GLU A 574 -1.17 1.28 19.96
C GLU A 574 -2.08 1.75 18.83
N ARG A 575 -2.27 3.05 18.66
CA ARG A 575 -3.10 3.68 17.62
C ARG A 575 -2.31 4.13 16.41
N LEU A 576 -1.00 4.27 16.57
CA LEU A 576 -0.10 4.68 15.50
C LEU A 576 0.45 3.48 14.74
N GLY A 577 0.76 3.69 13.47
CA GLY A 577 1.53 2.75 12.70
C GLY A 577 3.00 2.68 13.12
N LEU A 578 3.66 1.56 12.83
CA LEU A 578 5.09 1.40 13.12
C LEU A 578 5.94 2.49 12.46
N SER A 579 5.64 2.84 11.22
CA SER A 579 6.33 3.91 10.48
C SER A 579 6.21 5.27 11.18
N GLN A 580 5.02 5.60 11.71
CA GLN A 580 4.78 6.84 12.45
C GLN A 580 5.53 6.86 13.78
N LEU A 581 5.46 5.77 14.54
CA LEU A 581 6.21 5.60 15.80
C LEU A 581 7.72 5.74 15.57
N HIS A 582 8.22 5.17 14.48
CA HIS A 582 9.62 5.27 14.11
C HIS A 582 10.04 6.69 13.73
N GLN A 583 9.22 7.41 12.95
CA GLN A 583 9.46 8.81 12.61
C GLN A 583 9.48 9.70 13.85
N LEU A 584 8.52 9.53 14.78
CA LEU A 584 8.49 10.27 16.05
C LEU A 584 9.72 9.96 16.91
N ARG A 585 10.10 8.67 17.05
CA ARG A 585 11.32 8.27 17.77
C ARG A 585 12.56 8.93 17.17
N GLY A 586 12.63 9.06 15.85
CA GLY A 586 13.73 9.70 15.14
C GLY A 586 13.88 11.21 15.39
N ARG A 587 12.92 11.86 16.09
CA ARG A 587 13.00 13.28 16.47
C ARG A 587 13.91 13.53 17.66
N VAL A 588 14.25 12.51 18.44
CA VAL A 588 15.24 12.55 19.51
C VAL A 588 16.49 11.76 19.13
N GLY A 589 17.55 11.84 19.94
CA GLY A 589 18.81 11.16 19.66
C GLY A 589 19.67 11.85 18.60
N ARG A 590 19.52 13.17 18.45
CA ARG A 590 20.32 13.99 17.52
C ARG A 590 21.52 14.70 18.17
N GLY A 591 21.59 14.62 19.50
CA GLY A 591 22.72 15.10 20.29
C GLY A 591 23.61 13.97 20.80
N ALA A 592 24.66 14.32 21.53
CA ALA A 592 25.59 13.37 22.15
C ALA A 592 25.05 12.69 23.43
N VAL A 593 23.88 13.14 23.90
CA VAL A 593 23.27 12.66 25.15
C VAL A 593 22.39 11.44 24.87
N GLU A 594 22.41 10.48 25.80
CA GLU A 594 21.53 9.30 25.73
C GLU A 594 20.05 9.70 25.69
N SER A 595 19.33 9.16 24.71
CA SER A 595 17.94 9.55 24.43
C SER A 595 16.98 8.36 24.58
N PHE A 596 15.76 8.67 25.01
CA PHE A 596 14.73 7.69 25.29
C PHE A 596 13.43 8.00 24.55
N CYS A 597 12.78 6.95 24.09
CA CYS A 597 11.41 6.99 23.57
C CYS A 597 10.53 6.14 24.51
N VAL A 598 9.56 6.76 25.14
CA VAL A 598 8.63 6.10 26.07
C VAL A 598 7.28 5.96 25.38
N LEU A 599 6.83 4.71 25.23
CA LEU A 599 5.54 4.35 24.65
C LEU A 599 4.58 4.01 25.80
N LEU A 600 3.65 4.92 26.10
CA LEU A 600 2.65 4.78 27.17
C LEU A 600 1.35 4.23 26.57
N TYR A 601 1.10 2.93 26.74
CA TYR A 601 -0.08 2.26 26.21
C TYR A 601 -1.21 2.14 27.23
N HIS A 602 -2.46 2.13 26.73
CA HIS A 602 -3.63 1.84 27.55
C HIS A 602 -3.98 0.34 27.50
N PRO A 603 -4.01 -0.37 28.65
CA PRO A 603 -4.41 -1.78 28.68
C PRO A 603 -5.95 -1.96 28.52
N PRO A 604 -6.42 -3.12 27.95
CA PRO A 604 -5.63 -4.21 27.40
C PRO A 604 -5.18 -4.00 25.95
N LEU A 605 -3.97 -4.44 25.62
CA LEU A 605 -3.48 -4.44 24.25
C LEU A 605 -4.03 -5.60 23.43
N SER A 606 -4.42 -5.35 22.18
CA SER A 606 -4.66 -6.40 21.19
C SER A 606 -3.37 -7.17 20.87
N ALA A 607 -3.49 -8.36 20.26
CA ALA A 607 -2.32 -9.14 19.84
C ALA A 607 -1.43 -8.35 18.86
N HIS A 608 -2.03 -7.73 17.83
CA HIS A 608 -1.32 -6.92 16.86
C HIS A 608 -0.66 -5.67 17.47
N SER A 609 -1.33 -4.98 18.41
CA SER A 609 -0.74 -3.83 19.10
C SER A 609 0.45 -4.24 19.94
N ARG A 610 0.37 -5.37 20.63
CA ARG A 610 1.47 -5.91 21.43
C ARG A 610 2.68 -6.25 20.57
N GLU A 611 2.46 -6.87 19.42
CA GLU A 611 3.51 -7.20 18.46
C GLU A 611 4.20 -5.94 17.91
N ARG A 612 3.43 -4.93 17.49
CA ARG A 612 3.98 -3.63 17.02
C ARG A 612 4.86 -2.96 18.09
N LEU A 613 4.38 -2.88 19.32
CA LEU A 613 5.15 -2.25 20.40
C LEU A 613 6.42 -3.05 20.76
N ALA A 614 6.37 -4.39 20.62
CA ALA A 614 7.54 -5.25 20.81
C ALA A 614 8.61 -4.96 19.74
N VAL A 615 8.23 -4.85 18.47
CA VAL A 615 9.13 -4.47 17.37
C VAL A 615 9.85 -3.15 17.67
N MET A 616 9.11 -2.12 18.09
CA MET A 616 9.69 -0.82 18.43
C MET A 616 10.71 -0.87 19.56
N ARG A 617 10.54 -1.79 20.51
CA ARG A 617 11.47 -2.01 21.62
C ARG A 617 12.73 -2.78 21.18
N GLU A 618 12.57 -3.76 20.28
CA GLU A 618 13.61 -4.70 19.89
C GLU A 618 14.61 -4.13 18.88
N THR A 619 14.17 -3.24 18.01
CA THR A 619 15.04 -2.69 16.97
C THR A 619 14.92 -1.17 16.80
N THR A 620 16.06 -0.56 16.42
CA THR A 620 16.12 0.83 16.00
C THR A 620 16.27 0.96 14.48
N ASP A 621 16.45 -0.15 13.77
CA ASP A 621 16.59 -0.20 12.31
C ASP A 621 15.24 0.05 11.63
N GLY A 622 15.14 1.18 10.91
CA GLY A 622 13.93 1.58 10.22
C GLY A 622 13.52 0.63 9.09
N PHE A 623 14.47 -0.05 8.42
CA PHE A 623 14.15 -1.03 7.37
C PHE A 623 13.48 -2.27 7.96
N ARG A 624 14.03 -2.77 9.07
CA ARG A 624 13.44 -3.91 9.78
C ARG A 624 12.07 -3.58 10.36
N ILE A 625 11.88 -2.34 10.85
CA ILE A 625 10.58 -1.86 11.31
C ILE A 625 9.57 -1.81 10.16
N ALA A 626 9.98 -1.32 8.99
CA ALA A 626 9.12 -1.26 7.82
C ALA A 626 8.76 -2.65 7.28
N GLU A 627 9.68 -3.61 7.29
CA GLU A 627 9.39 -5.02 6.97
C GLU A 627 8.35 -5.60 7.93
N LYS A 628 8.50 -5.36 9.22
CA LYS A 628 7.53 -5.81 10.23
C LYS A 628 6.18 -5.07 10.14
N ASP A 629 6.17 -3.79 9.79
CA ASP A 629 4.92 -3.06 9.53
C ASP A 629 4.16 -3.67 8.34
N LEU A 630 4.89 -4.07 7.29
CA LEU A 630 4.35 -4.77 6.13
C LEU A 630 3.78 -6.15 6.51
N GLU A 631 4.49 -6.93 7.33
CA GLU A 631 4.03 -8.23 7.82
C GLU A 631 2.76 -8.12 8.67
N ILE A 632 2.66 -7.11 9.55
CA ILE A 632 1.54 -6.95 10.50
C ILE A 632 0.29 -6.34 9.85
N ARG A 633 0.47 -5.38 8.94
CA ARG A 633 -0.64 -4.64 8.32
C ARG A 633 -1.04 -5.13 6.95
N GLY A 634 -0.13 -5.83 6.29
CA GLY A 634 -0.25 -6.09 4.86
C GLY A 634 0.06 -4.87 3.97
N PRO A 635 0.41 -5.13 2.71
CA PRO A 635 0.84 -4.10 1.75
C PRO A 635 -0.27 -3.10 1.38
N GLY A 636 -1.53 -3.49 1.47
CA GLY A 636 -2.68 -2.65 1.13
C GLY A 636 -2.82 -1.43 2.06
N GLU A 637 -2.58 -1.58 3.36
CA GLU A 637 -2.59 -0.48 4.33
C GLU A 637 -1.30 0.35 4.28
N VAL A 638 -0.14 -0.30 4.10
CA VAL A 638 1.16 0.38 4.09
C VAL A 638 1.30 1.32 2.90
N LEU A 639 0.80 0.93 1.73
CA LEU A 639 0.83 1.74 0.51
C LEU A 639 -0.26 2.81 0.47
N GLY A 640 -1.28 2.73 1.31
CA GLY A 640 -2.44 3.60 1.26
C GLY A 640 -3.09 3.55 -0.12
N THR A 641 -3.92 2.56 -0.38
CA THR A 641 -4.51 2.24 -1.70
C THR A 641 -5.14 3.43 -2.45
N ARG A 642 -5.39 4.54 -1.78
CA ARG A 642 -5.88 5.79 -2.36
C ARG A 642 -4.78 6.82 -2.71
N GLN A 643 -3.55 6.66 -2.19
CA GLN A 643 -2.50 7.68 -2.32
C GLN A 643 -1.39 7.32 -3.32
N THR A 644 -1.16 6.03 -3.62
CA THR A 644 -0.01 5.59 -4.41
C THR A 644 -0.29 5.38 -5.88
N GLY A 645 -1.56 5.50 -6.34
CA GLY A 645 -1.91 5.23 -7.74
C GLY A 645 -1.69 3.77 -8.16
N LEU A 646 -1.35 2.86 -7.23
CA LEU A 646 -1.35 1.43 -7.49
C LEU A 646 -2.79 0.99 -7.74
N ALA A 647 -3.05 0.51 -8.94
CA ALA A 647 -4.32 -0.09 -9.29
C ALA A 647 -4.61 -1.23 -8.30
N GLN A 648 -5.85 -1.31 -7.84
CA GLN A 648 -6.29 -2.39 -6.97
C GLN A 648 -6.06 -3.72 -7.69
N MET A 649 -5.18 -4.59 -7.15
CA MET A 649 -4.86 -5.88 -7.75
C MET A 649 -6.09 -6.78 -7.72
N LYS A 650 -6.31 -7.52 -8.82
CA LYS A 650 -7.48 -8.39 -9.00
C LYS A 650 -7.29 -9.77 -8.35
N VAL A 651 -6.07 -10.32 -8.43
CA VAL A 651 -5.73 -11.68 -8.01
C VAL A 651 -4.57 -11.70 -7.04
N ALA A 652 -3.51 -10.94 -7.33
CA ALA A 652 -2.31 -10.89 -6.51
C ALA A 652 -2.60 -10.21 -5.16
N ASP A 653 -1.97 -10.74 -4.12
CA ASP A 653 -1.95 -10.19 -2.78
C ASP A 653 -0.49 -10.08 -2.36
N LEU A 654 0.00 -8.85 -2.16
CA LEU A 654 1.42 -8.59 -1.93
C LEU A 654 1.95 -9.19 -0.61
N GLU A 655 1.07 -9.50 0.34
CA GLU A 655 1.43 -10.22 1.57
C GLU A 655 1.56 -11.72 1.30
N ARG A 656 0.51 -12.32 0.77
CA ARG A 656 0.46 -13.75 0.48
C ARG A 656 1.48 -14.17 -0.57
N ASP A 657 1.66 -13.32 -1.61
CA ASP A 657 2.42 -13.60 -2.81
C ASP A 657 3.78 -12.87 -2.83
N ALA A 658 4.28 -12.40 -1.66
CA ALA A 658 5.53 -11.64 -1.53
C ALA A 658 6.75 -12.39 -2.13
N ASP A 659 6.80 -13.70 -1.98
CA ASP A 659 7.85 -14.55 -2.54
C ASP A 659 7.85 -14.61 -4.08
N LEU A 660 6.74 -14.26 -4.74
CA LEU A 660 6.69 -14.16 -6.20
C LEU A 660 7.44 -12.93 -6.72
N LEU A 661 7.61 -11.88 -5.92
CA LEU A 661 8.27 -10.63 -6.34
C LEU A 661 9.70 -10.87 -6.81
N ASP A 662 10.44 -11.78 -6.17
CA ASP A 662 11.80 -12.13 -6.59
C ASP A 662 11.86 -12.79 -7.98
N ARG A 663 10.75 -13.39 -8.44
CA ARG A 663 10.62 -14.01 -9.75
C ARG A 663 10.18 -13.04 -10.85
N VAL A 664 9.51 -11.93 -10.46
CA VAL A 664 8.93 -10.97 -11.42
C VAL A 664 10.02 -10.24 -12.21
N ALA A 665 11.09 -9.78 -11.55
CA ALA A 665 12.15 -9.03 -12.21
C ALA A 665 12.89 -9.85 -13.28
N PRO A 666 13.42 -11.06 -12.96
CA PRO A 666 14.07 -11.90 -13.96
C PRO A 666 13.14 -12.33 -15.11
N LEU A 667 11.86 -12.55 -14.81
CA LEU A 667 10.86 -12.90 -15.83
C LEU A 667 10.57 -11.73 -16.77
N ALA A 668 10.43 -10.50 -16.23
CA ALA A 668 10.21 -9.29 -17.02
C ALA A 668 11.40 -9.01 -17.94
N GLU A 669 12.63 -9.12 -17.44
CA GLU A 669 13.86 -8.96 -18.23
C GLU A 669 13.93 -9.98 -19.36
N ALA A 670 13.72 -11.26 -19.06
CA ALA A 670 13.72 -12.33 -20.06
C ALA A 670 12.61 -12.16 -21.11
N LEU A 671 11.43 -11.66 -20.70
CA LEU A 671 10.32 -11.40 -21.62
C LEU A 671 10.64 -10.23 -22.55
N LEU A 672 11.15 -9.12 -22.03
CA LEU A 672 11.50 -7.95 -22.84
C LEU A 672 12.67 -8.23 -23.79
N GLU A 673 13.62 -9.08 -23.39
CA GLU A 673 14.76 -9.47 -24.22
C GLU A 673 14.36 -10.40 -25.39
N ALA A 674 13.54 -11.41 -25.10
CA ALA A 674 13.22 -12.46 -26.07
C ALA A 674 11.88 -12.27 -26.78
N HIS A 675 10.90 -11.63 -26.13
CA HIS A 675 9.51 -11.53 -26.59
C HIS A 675 8.88 -10.17 -26.24
N PRO A 676 9.46 -9.04 -26.64
CA PRO A 676 8.97 -7.69 -26.29
C PRO A 676 7.51 -7.46 -26.73
N GLU A 677 7.06 -8.14 -27.79
CA GLU A 677 5.69 -8.06 -28.31
C GLU A 677 4.63 -8.59 -27.32
N ALA A 678 5.01 -9.48 -26.40
CA ALA A 678 4.11 -10.05 -25.39
C ALA A 678 3.79 -9.06 -24.23
N SER A 679 4.58 -8.01 -24.08
CA SER A 679 4.44 -7.05 -22.98
C SER A 679 3.10 -6.32 -23.02
N ARG A 680 2.74 -5.69 -24.16
CA ARG A 680 1.51 -4.91 -24.29
C ARG A 680 0.22 -5.71 -24.09
N PRO A 681 0.06 -6.94 -24.65
CA PRO A 681 -1.09 -7.80 -24.38
C PRO A 681 -1.25 -8.13 -22.90
N LEU A 682 -0.15 -8.40 -22.17
CA LEU A 682 -0.17 -8.64 -20.72
C LEU A 682 -0.64 -7.42 -19.94
N ILE A 683 -0.08 -6.25 -20.23
CA ILE A 683 -0.46 -4.99 -19.59
C ILE A 683 -1.96 -4.72 -19.83
N ARG A 684 -2.43 -4.85 -21.08
CA ARG A 684 -3.83 -4.63 -21.43
C ARG A 684 -4.78 -5.57 -20.68
N ARG A 685 -4.43 -6.84 -20.54
CA ARG A 685 -5.24 -7.86 -19.84
C ARG A 685 -5.50 -7.47 -18.37
N TRP A 686 -4.46 -7.08 -17.67
CA TRP A 686 -4.52 -6.86 -16.23
C TRP A 686 -4.87 -5.43 -15.84
N LEU A 687 -4.35 -4.45 -16.57
CA LEU A 687 -4.46 -3.02 -16.24
C LEU A 687 -5.43 -2.25 -17.14
N GLY A 688 -5.94 -2.88 -18.21
CA GLY A 688 -6.83 -2.24 -19.18
C GLY A 688 -6.12 -1.33 -20.18
N GLU A 689 -6.90 -0.71 -21.06
CA GLU A 689 -6.37 0.19 -22.10
C GLU A 689 -5.84 1.53 -21.56
N GLU A 690 -6.30 1.92 -20.39
CA GLU A 690 -5.86 3.15 -19.73
C GLU A 690 -4.50 3.05 -19.03
N ALA A 691 -3.93 1.85 -18.92
CA ALA A 691 -2.61 1.65 -18.28
C ALA A 691 -1.50 2.48 -18.96
N GLY A 692 -1.60 2.74 -20.26
CA GLY A 692 -0.73 3.69 -20.98
C GLY A 692 -0.91 5.15 -20.56
N ARG A 693 -2.03 5.50 -19.90
CA ARG A 693 -2.30 6.82 -19.34
C ARG A 693 -1.82 6.96 -17.89
N TYR A 694 -1.62 5.86 -17.14
CA TYR A 694 -1.00 5.94 -15.79
C TYR A 694 0.44 6.46 -15.84
N GLY A 695 1.12 6.41 -16.99
CA GLY A 695 2.36 7.12 -17.23
C GLY A 695 2.17 8.57 -17.68
N GLN A 696 0.94 9.00 -17.91
CA GLN A 696 0.57 10.38 -18.25
C GLN A 696 -0.23 11.07 -17.13
N VAL A 697 -0.57 10.33 -16.04
CA VAL A 697 -1.32 10.86 -14.88
C VAL A 697 -0.46 10.98 -13.64
#